data_b03f3bbc1a040dc92a1f3c704e8def00
#
_entry.id   b03f3bbc1a040dc92a1f3c704e8def00
#
_cell.length_a   1.000
_cell.length_b   1.000
_cell.length_c   1.000
_cell.angle_alpha   90.00
_cell.angle_beta   90.00
_cell.angle_gamma   90.00
#
_symmetry.space_group_name_H-M   'P 1'
#
loop_
_entity.id
_entity.type
_entity.pdbx_description
1 polymer ?
#
loop_
_entity_poly.entity_id
_entity_poly.type
_entity_poly.pdbx_seq_one_letter_code
_entity_poly.pdbx_strand_id
1 'polypeptide(L)'
;MAAAPRSLVTCSGGGSSSSRILLAVFLAAALLASAANAAVSYDHRSLVINGRRRILISGSIHYPRSAPEMWPGLIQKAKDGGLDVVQTYVFWNGHEPAQGQYYFADRYDLVRFVKLVRQAGLYVHLRVGPYVCAEWNFGGFPVWLKYVPGIRFRTDNGPFKAAMQKFVEKIVSMMKSEGLFEWQGGPIIMAQVENEFGPMESVVGSGGKPYAHWAAQMAVGTNAGVPWVMCKQDDAPDPVINTCNGFYCDYFTPNNKHKPTMWTEAWTGWFTKFGGAAPHRPVEDLAFAVARFVQKGGSFVNYYMYHGGTNFGRTAGGPFIATSYDYDAPIDEFGMQWLLPSLINLNSHRLPRDICRKSSQCGFYLSVVHTWNFWGGGWVYIAGLLRQPKWGHLRNMHRAIKQAEPALVSGDPTIRSIGNYEKAYVFKSKNGACAAFLSNYHVKSAVRIRFDGRHYDLPAWSISILPDCKTAVFNTATVKEPTLLPKMSPVMHRFAWQSYSEDTNSLDDSAFARDGLIEQLSLTWDKSDYLWYTTHVNIGSNERFLKSGQWPQLSVYSAGHSMQVFVNGRSYGSVYGGYDNPKLTFSGYVKMWQGSNKISILSSAVGLPNNGDHFELWNVGVLGPVTLSGLNEGKRDLSHQRWIYQVGLKGESLGLHTVTGSSAVEWAGPGGGTQPLTWHKALFNAPAGSDPVALDMGSMGKGQVWVNGRHAGRYWSYRAHSRGCGRCSYAGTYREDQCTSNCGDLSQRWYHVPRSWLKPSGNLLVVLEEYGGDLAGVSLATRTT
;
A
#
# COMPACT_ATOMS: atom_id res chain seq x y z
N MET A 1 -24.17 -30.39 79.55
CA MET A 1 -25.20 -29.47 80.11
C MET A 1 -25.79 -28.78 78.91
N ALA A 2 -26.91 -29.25 78.39
CA ALA A 2 -28.23 -28.74 78.65
C ALA A 2 -28.37 -27.27 78.23
N ALA A 3 -29.19 -26.82 77.35
CA ALA A 3 -30.53 -27.22 76.93
C ALA A 3 -30.91 -26.49 75.63
N ALA A 4 -31.81 -27.10 74.86
CA ALA A 4 -32.60 -26.57 73.77
C ALA A 4 -33.78 -25.70 74.30
N PRO A 5 -34.83 -25.41 73.48
CA PRO A 5 -34.99 -24.82 72.11
C PRO A 5 -36.07 -23.69 72.11
N ARG A 6 -36.32 -23.09 70.93
CA ARG A 6 -37.70 -22.53 70.52
C ARG A 6 -37.69 -22.21 69.03
N SER A 7 -38.38 -22.91 68.28
CA SER A 7 -39.73 -22.93 67.66
C SER A 7 -39.91 -21.92 66.51
N LEU A 8 -40.09 -22.53 65.35
CA LEU A 8 -40.71 -22.16 64.07
C LEU A 8 -41.85 -21.10 64.13
N VAL A 9 -41.78 -20.23 63.08
CA VAL A 9 -43.01 -19.82 62.37
C VAL A 9 -42.73 -19.93 60.84
N THR A 10 -43.46 -20.84 60.23
CA THR A 10 -43.56 -21.03 58.79
C THR A 10 -44.56 -20.02 58.25
N CYS A 11 -44.14 -19.21 57.27
CA CYS A 11 -45.04 -18.57 56.30
C CYS A 11 -44.86 -19.22 54.94
N SER A 12 -45.79 -20.07 54.56
CA SER A 12 -45.96 -20.60 53.22
C SER A 12 -46.53 -19.54 52.31
N GLY A 13 -45.68 -19.01 51.39
CA GLY A 13 -46.06 -18.21 50.23
C GLY A 13 -45.89 -19.02 48.97
N GLY A 14 -46.91 -19.71 48.51
CA GLY A 14 -46.96 -20.43 47.25
C GLY A 14 -46.97 -19.47 46.07
N GLY A 15 -45.79 -19.13 45.55
CA GLY A 15 -45.64 -18.48 44.26
C GLY A 15 -45.34 -19.56 43.22
N SER A 16 -46.29 -19.74 42.29
CA SER A 16 -46.30 -20.81 41.32
C SER A 16 -44.96 -20.92 40.52
N SER A 17 -44.35 -22.08 40.59
CA SER A 17 -43.15 -22.50 39.83
C SER A 17 -43.29 -22.21 38.31
N SER A 18 -44.52 -22.17 37.80
CA SER A 18 -44.85 -21.93 36.40
C SER A 18 -44.49 -20.51 35.90
N SER A 19 -44.63 -19.46 36.73
CA SER A 19 -44.30 -18.08 36.33
C SER A 19 -42.80 -17.84 36.22
N ARG A 20 -41.99 -18.51 37.05
CA ARG A 20 -40.52 -18.41 36.97
C ARG A 20 -39.95 -19.18 35.79
N ILE A 21 -40.55 -20.32 35.44
CA ILE A 21 -40.20 -21.11 34.26
C ILE A 21 -40.60 -20.37 32.99
N LEU A 22 -41.78 -19.75 32.92
CA LEU A 22 -42.21 -18.93 31.79
C LEU A 22 -41.32 -17.70 31.59
N LEU A 23 -40.91 -17.02 32.64
CA LEU A 23 -39.98 -15.86 32.55
C LEU A 23 -38.58 -16.29 32.11
N ALA A 24 -38.09 -17.42 32.60
CA ALA A 24 -36.80 -17.99 32.17
C ALA A 24 -36.84 -18.48 30.70
N VAL A 25 -37.94 -19.06 30.26
CA VAL A 25 -38.15 -19.46 28.86
C VAL A 25 -38.33 -18.25 27.95
N PHE A 26 -39.02 -17.21 28.39
CA PHE A 26 -39.10 -15.94 27.63
C PHE A 26 -37.77 -15.19 27.56
N LEU A 27 -36.99 -15.17 28.65
CA LEU A 27 -35.62 -14.61 28.64
C LEU A 27 -34.66 -15.47 27.79
N ALA A 28 -34.74 -16.78 27.85
CA ALA A 28 -33.95 -17.67 27.00
C ALA A 28 -34.40 -17.57 25.53
N ALA A 29 -35.70 -17.47 25.23
CA ALA A 29 -36.19 -17.24 23.88
C ALA A 29 -35.87 -15.84 23.36
N ALA A 30 -35.88 -14.81 24.20
CA ALA A 30 -35.44 -13.46 23.83
C ALA A 30 -33.90 -13.40 23.61
N LEU A 31 -33.11 -14.14 24.41
CA LEU A 31 -31.66 -14.31 24.20
C LEU A 31 -31.35 -15.14 22.95
N LEU A 32 -32.11 -16.19 22.66
CA LEU A 32 -31.98 -17.00 21.45
C LEU A 32 -32.51 -16.24 20.21
N ALA A 33 -33.52 -15.42 20.31
CA ALA A 33 -34.01 -14.56 19.23
C ALA A 33 -33.02 -13.40 18.92
N SER A 34 -32.27 -12.90 19.90
CA SER A 34 -31.20 -11.93 19.69
C SER A 34 -29.92 -12.57 19.08
N ALA A 35 -29.74 -13.88 19.21
CA ALA A 35 -28.62 -14.62 18.60
C ALA A 35 -28.89 -15.04 17.14
N ALA A 36 -30.10 -14.86 16.60
CA ALA A 36 -30.49 -15.36 15.28
C ALA A 36 -30.34 -14.35 14.14
N ASN A 37 -30.03 -13.08 14.43
CA ASN A 37 -29.75 -12.10 13.37
C ASN A 37 -28.27 -11.73 13.40
N ALA A 38 -27.48 -12.24 12.43
CA ALA A 38 -26.16 -11.72 12.19
C ALA A 38 -26.26 -10.19 12.07
N ALA A 39 -25.46 -9.45 12.85
CA ALA A 39 -25.50 -7.99 12.86
C ALA A 39 -25.16 -7.40 11.48
N VAL A 40 -24.36 -8.15 10.68
CA VAL A 40 -24.11 -7.86 9.26
C VAL A 40 -24.50 -9.06 8.41
N SER A 41 -25.38 -8.83 7.45
CA SER A 41 -25.79 -9.77 6.41
C SER A 41 -25.81 -9.08 5.05
N TYR A 42 -26.30 -9.76 4.02
CA TYR A 42 -26.50 -9.15 2.70
C TYR A 42 -27.74 -9.73 2.02
N ASP A 43 -28.24 -8.99 1.05
CA ASP A 43 -29.21 -9.47 0.08
C ASP A 43 -28.79 -9.02 -1.32
N HIS A 44 -29.64 -9.28 -2.32
CA HIS A 44 -29.35 -8.91 -3.72
C HIS A 44 -29.06 -7.41 -3.91
N ARG A 45 -29.46 -6.56 -3.00
CA ARG A 45 -29.36 -5.10 -3.15
C ARG A 45 -28.12 -4.52 -2.49
N SER A 46 -27.77 -4.99 -1.27
CA SER A 46 -26.69 -4.39 -0.50
C SER A 46 -26.27 -5.23 0.70
N LEU A 47 -25.21 -4.79 1.37
CA LEU A 47 -25.00 -5.18 2.76
C LEU A 47 -26.11 -4.64 3.64
N VAL A 48 -26.52 -5.46 4.61
CA VAL A 48 -27.53 -5.15 5.62
C VAL A 48 -26.83 -5.09 6.97
N ILE A 49 -26.75 -3.89 7.55
CA ILE A 49 -26.10 -3.66 8.86
C ILE A 49 -27.18 -3.28 9.85
N ASN A 50 -27.30 -4.04 10.94
CA ASN A 50 -28.33 -3.83 11.97
C ASN A 50 -29.74 -3.73 11.36
N GLY A 51 -30.06 -4.63 10.43
CA GLY A 51 -31.33 -4.72 9.73
C GLY A 51 -31.58 -3.64 8.68
N ARG A 52 -30.62 -2.79 8.36
CA ARG A 52 -30.75 -1.71 7.38
C ARG A 52 -29.82 -1.90 6.19
N ARG A 53 -30.37 -1.86 4.98
CA ARG A 53 -29.62 -1.80 3.73
C ARG A 53 -28.80 -0.51 3.66
N ARG A 54 -27.57 -0.58 3.17
CA ARG A 54 -26.68 0.56 3.07
C ARG A 54 -26.03 0.67 1.68
N ILE A 55 -25.86 1.89 1.21
CA ILE A 55 -24.90 2.21 0.15
C ILE A 55 -23.62 2.65 0.84
N LEU A 56 -22.54 1.88 0.66
CA LEU A 56 -21.30 2.07 1.40
C LEU A 56 -20.18 2.60 0.48
N ILE A 57 -19.58 3.68 0.90
CA ILE A 57 -18.42 4.30 0.25
C ILE A 57 -17.20 3.98 1.09
N SER A 58 -16.23 3.31 0.49
CA SER A 58 -15.04 2.79 1.12
C SER A 58 -13.77 3.35 0.48
N GLY A 59 -12.65 3.31 1.20
CA GLY A 59 -11.35 3.66 0.65
C GLY A 59 -10.20 2.90 1.31
N SER A 60 -9.25 2.48 0.49
CA SER A 60 -8.07 1.73 0.94
C SER A 60 -7.03 2.65 1.56
N ILE A 61 -6.64 2.32 2.80
CA ILE A 61 -5.50 2.88 3.52
C ILE A 61 -4.69 1.70 4.05
N HIS A 62 -3.50 1.49 3.52
CA HIS A 62 -2.62 0.40 3.96
C HIS A 62 -1.77 0.87 5.15
N TYR A 63 -2.09 0.38 6.36
CA TYR A 63 -1.44 0.83 7.60
C TYR A 63 0.10 0.81 7.56
N PRO A 64 0.80 -0.18 6.96
CA PRO A 64 2.26 -0.18 7.01
C PRO A 64 2.91 0.77 5.99
N ARG A 65 2.12 1.42 5.11
CA ARG A 65 2.58 2.45 4.16
C ARG A 65 2.56 3.87 4.72
N SER A 66 2.30 4.00 6.02
CA SER A 66 2.38 5.26 6.76
C SER A 66 2.89 5.02 8.18
N ALA A 67 3.44 6.04 8.81
CA ALA A 67 3.81 5.96 10.21
C ALA A 67 2.54 5.91 11.10
N PRO A 68 2.55 5.19 12.23
CA PRO A 68 1.37 5.07 13.10
C PRO A 68 0.80 6.39 13.59
N GLU A 69 1.63 7.41 13.72
CA GLU A 69 1.22 8.76 14.11
C GLU A 69 0.41 9.48 13.02
N MET A 70 0.51 9.04 11.76
CA MET A 70 -0.27 9.58 10.64
C MET A 70 -1.68 8.98 10.59
N TRP A 71 -1.92 7.78 11.13
CA TRP A 71 -3.18 7.06 10.99
C TRP A 71 -4.41 7.85 11.43
N PRO A 72 -4.43 8.52 12.61
CA PRO A 72 -5.61 9.31 13.02
C PRO A 72 -5.97 10.39 12.00
N GLY A 73 -4.97 11.10 11.46
CA GLY A 73 -5.17 12.14 10.46
C GLY A 73 -5.67 11.60 9.11
N LEU A 74 -5.12 10.48 8.66
CA LEU A 74 -5.55 9.82 7.42
C LEU A 74 -6.99 9.32 7.51
N ILE A 75 -7.34 8.66 8.62
CA ILE A 75 -8.69 8.14 8.89
C ILE A 75 -9.70 9.30 9.00
N GLN A 76 -9.34 10.40 9.67
CA GLN A 76 -10.21 11.57 9.75
C GLN A 76 -10.47 12.21 8.38
N LYS A 77 -9.43 12.37 7.54
CA LYS A 77 -9.58 12.87 6.16
C LYS A 77 -10.45 11.95 5.30
N ALA A 78 -10.37 10.65 5.51
CA ALA A 78 -11.25 9.69 4.86
C ALA A 78 -12.71 9.90 5.28
N LYS A 79 -12.98 10.08 6.58
CA LYS A 79 -14.29 10.43 7.11
C LYS A 79 -14.82 11.76 6.56
N ASP A 80 -13.99 12.81 6.58
CA ASP A 80 -14.34 14.14 6.06
C ASP A 80 -14.59 14.12 4.55
N GLY A 81 -13.93 13.20 3.84
CA GLY A 81 -14.15 12.87 2.44
C GLY A 81 -15.47 12.12 2.18
N GLY A 82 -16.21 11.76 3.22
CA GLY A 82 -17.52 11.10 3.12
C GLY A 82 -17.44 9.58 2.99
N LEU A 83 -16.35 8.95 3.43
CA LEU A 83 -16.29 7.49 3.49
C LEU A 83 -17.08 6.95 4.68
N ASP A 84 -17.69 5.78 4.51
CA ASP A 84 -18.31 4.96 5.55
C ASP A 84 -17.35 3.88 6.07
N VAL A 85 -16.42 3.43 5.22
CA VAL A 85 -15.58 2.25 5.45
C VAL A 85 -14.13 2.57 5.11
N VAL A 86 -13.20 2.09 5.93
CA VAL A 86 -11.78 1.99 5.60
C VAL A 86 -11.46 0.54 5.24
N GLN A 87 -10.84 0.33 4.10
CA GLN A 87 -10.35 -0.98 3.67
C GLN A 87 -8.84 -1.07 3.91
N THR A 88 -8.34 -2.20 4.36
CA THR A 88 -6.91 -2.50 4.41
C THR A 88 -6.64 -3.97 4.17
N TYR A 89 -5.48 -4.27 3.57
CA TYR A 89 -4.92 -5.62 3.56
C TYR A 89 -4.23 -5.97 4.87
N VAL A 90 -4.00 -7.27 5.08
CA VAL A 90 -3.11 -7.81 6.10
C VAL A 90 -1.86 -8.35 5.42
N PHE A 91 -0.69 -7.82 5.76
CA PHE A 91 0.58 -8.12 5.10
C PHE A 91 1.33 -9.22 5.83
N TRP A 92 1.17 -10.47 5.39
CA TRP A 92 1.69 -11.65 6.08
C TRP A 92 3.20 -11.58 6.34
N ASN A 93 4.00 -11.20 5.34
CA ASN A 93 5.46 -11.09 5.51
C ASN A 93 5.90 -10.06 6.56
N GLY A 94 5.08 -9.02 6.79
CA GLY A 94 5.32 -8.06 7.86
C GLY A 94 4.93 -8.59 9.24
N HIS A 95 3.95 -9.49 9.29
CA HIS A 95 3.45 -10.06 10.54
C HIS A 95 4.11 -11.37 10.96
N GLU A 96 4.68 -12.13 10.03
CA GLU A 96 5.40 -13.38 10.29
C GLU A 96 6.69 -13.41 9.45
N PRO A 97 7.67 -12.52 9.75
CA PRO A 97 8.92 -12.42 8.99
C PRO A 97 9.78 -13.68 9.05
N ALA A 98 9.65 -14.48 10.09
CA ALA A 98 10.18 -15.83 10.20
C ALA A 98 9.07 -16.77 10.69
N GLN A 99 9.10 -18.03 10.26
CA GLN A 99 8.06 -19.01 10.55
C GLN A 99 7.78 -19.12 12.05
N GLY A 100 6.55 -18.86 12.45
CA GLY A 100 6.11 -18.90 13.85
C GLY A 100 6.47 -17.67 14.69
N GLN A 101 7.23 -16.71 14.16
CA GLN A 101 7.60 -15.48 14.84
C GLN A 101 6.70 -14.34 14.38
N TYR A 102 5.72 -14.00 15.21
CA TYR A 102 4.74 -12.97 14.88
C TYR A 102 5.15 -11.58 15.38
N TYR A 103 4.87 -10.55 14.57
CA TYR A 103 5.13 -9.15 14.86
C TYR A 103 3.90 -8.28 14.60
N PHE A 104 3.38 -7.61 15.64
CA PHE A 104 2.22 -6.74 15.58
C PHE A 104 2.49 -5.41 16.34
N ALA A 105 3.58 -4.75 16.02
CA ALA A 105 3.96 -3.48 16.63
C ALA A 105 4.38 -2.46 15.58
N ASP A 106 4.55 -1.19 15.97
CA ASP A 106 4.93 -0.06 15.12
C ASP A 106 4.00 0.03 13.89
N ARG A 107 4.53 0.10 12.69
CA ARG A 107 3.76 0.13 11.41
C ARG A 107 2.91 -1.11 11.17
N TYR A 108 3.16 -2.19 11.88
CA TYR A 108 2.43 -3.47 11.77
C TYR A 108 1.43 -3.69 12.92
N ASP A 109 1.09 -2.65 13.71
CA ASP A 109 0.05 -2.74 14.75
C ASP A 109 -1.35 -2.66 14.13
N LEU A 110 -1.79 -3.76 13.54
CA LEU A 110 -3.10 -3.91 12.88
C LEU A 110 -4.26 -3.66 13.87
N VAL A 111 -4.13 -4.15 15.10
CA VAL A 111 -5.18 -4.00 16.14
C VAL A 111 -5.39 -2.52 16.45
N ARG A 112 -4.31 -1.78 16.68
CA ARG A 112 -4.37 -0.33 16.91
C ARG A 112 -4.99 0.40 15.72
N PHE A 113 -4.59 0.05 14.48
CA PHE A 113 -5.17 0.67 13.28
C PHE A 113 -6.69 0.48 13.21
N VAL A 114 -7.19 -0.75 13.39
CA VAL A 114 -8.63 -1.06 13.39
C VAL A 114 -9.37 -0.35 14.52
N LYS A 115 -8.76 -0.27 15.73
CA LYS A 115 -9.33 0.49 16.85
C LYS A 115 -9.44 1.99 16.56
N LEU A 116 -8.48 2.59 15.86
CA LEU A 116 -8.53 4.00 15.43
C LEU A 116 -9.66 4.24 14.42
N VAL A 117 -9.88 3.32 13.48
CA VAL A 117 -11.03 3.40 12.56
C VAL A 117 -12.36 3.35 13.33
N ARG A 118 -12.50 2.46 14.33
CA ARG A 118 -13.65 2.41 15.23
C ARG A 118 -13.86 3.74 15.97
N GLN A 119 -12.80 4.32 16.54
CA GLN A 119 -12.85 5.60 17.25
C GLN A 119 -13.33 6.75 16.35
N ALA A 120 -12.97 6.72 15.08
CA ALA A 120 -13.48 7.68 14.09
C ALA A 120 -14.95 7.45 13.72
N GLY A 121 -15.57 6.34 14.14
CA GLY A 121 -16.95 5.98 13.80
C GLY A 121 -17.10 5.46 12.38
N LEU A 122 -16.04 4.90 11.80
CA LEU A 122 -16.04 4.26 10.49
C LEU A 122 -16.03 2.73 10.62
N TYR A 123 -16.52 2.04 9.61
CA TYR A 123 -16.43 0.59 9.47
C TYR A 123 -15.10 0.16 8.86
N VAL A 124 -14.81 -1.14 8.94
CA VAL A 124 -13.63 -1.76 8.32
C VAL A 124 -14.04 -2.90 7.39
N HIS A 125 -13.47 -2.90 6.19
CA HIS A 125 -13.37 -4.08 5.33
C HIS A 125 -11.94 -4.64 5.46
N LEU A 126 -11.81 -5.79 6.12
CA LEU A 126 -10.51 -6.42 6.39
C LEU A 126 -10.17 -7.45 5.31
N ARG A 127 -9.22 -7.12 4.43
CA ARG A 127 -8.75 -8.04 3.39
C ARG A 127 -7.62 -8.90 3.95
N VAL A 128 -7.98 -10.07 4.49
CA VAL A 128 -7.03 -10.98 5.15
C VAL A 128 -6.06 -11.58 4.13
N GLY A 129 -6.48 -11.79 2.93
CA GLY A 129 -5.69 -12.40 1.87
C GLY A 129 -5.52 -13.91 2.08
N PRO A 130 -4.33 -14.42 2.40
CA PRO A 130 -3.05 -13.74 2.71
C PRO A 130 -2.21 -13.30 1.49
N TYR A 131 -2.58 -13.69 0.26
CA TYR A 131 -2.04 -13.08 -0.92
C TYR A 131 -2.70 -11.72 -1.12
N VAL A 132 -1.90 -10.67 -1.26
CA VAL A 132 -2.41 -9.30 -1.37
C VAL A 132 -2.04 -8.61 -2.68
N CYS A 133 -1.07 -9.12 -3.43
CA CYS A 133 -0.47 -8.44 -4.59
C CYS A 133 0.04 -7.04 -4.21
N ALA A 134 -0.81 -6.04 -4.27
CA ALA A 134 -0.68 -4.68 -3.74
C ALA A 134 0.66 -3.99 -4.04
N GLU A 135 1.36 -4.42 -5.11
CA GLU A 135 2.72 -3.99 -5.44
C GLU A 135 3.66 -4.07 -4.22
N TRP A 136 3.35 -5.02 -3.33
CA TRP A 136 4.08 -5.29 -2.12
C TRP A 136 5.03 -6.46 -2.30
N ASN A 137 6.19 -6.38 -1.65
CA ASN A 137 7.26 -7.36 -1.77
C ASN A 137 6.75 -8.79 -1.58
N PHE A 138 7.04 -9.67 -2.56
CA PHE A 138 6.61 -11.06 -2.64
C PHE A 138 5.08 -11.27 -2.52
N GLY A 139 4.29 -10.29 -3.01
CA GLY A 139 2.82 -10.33 -2.97
C GLY A 139 2.22 -10.39 -1.57
N GLY A 140 3.00 -10.03 -0.54
CA GLY A 140 2.64 -10.12 0.87
C GLY A 140 3.02 -11.45 1.53
N PHE A 141 3.46 -12.44 0.78
CA PHE A 141 3.92 -13.71 1.35
C PHE A 141 5.30 -13.57 2.02
N PRO A 142 5.55 -14.23 3.16
CA PRO A 142 6.89 -14.32 3.73
C PRO A 142 7.77 -15.24 2.89
N VAL A 143 9.03 -14.85 2.70
CA VAL A 143 9.95 -15.60 1.83
C VAL A 143 10.24 -17.02 2.35
N TRP A 144 10.24 -17.23 3.67
CA TRP A 144 10.41 -18.56 4.24
C TRP A 144 9.38 -19.59 3.71
N LEU A 145 8.19 -19.11 3.31
CA LEU A 145 7.14 -19.96 2.77
C LEU A 145 7.58 -20.69 1.48
N LYS A 146 8.38 -20.05 0.63
CA LYS A 146 8.94 -20.65 -0.61
C LYS A 146 9.73 -21.93 -0.32
N TYR A 147 10.32 -22.04 0.87
CA TYR A 147 11.22 -23.13 1.23
C TYR A 147 10.55 -24.24 2.05
N VAL A 148 9.25 -24.19 2.25
CA VAL A 148 8.49 -25.30 2.84
C VAL A 148 8.48 -26.47 1.85
N PRO A 149 8.92 -27.69 2.27
CA PRO A 149 9.02 -28.83 1.35
C PRO A 149 7.72 -29.15 0.63
N GLY A 150 7.78 -29.27 -0.69
CA GLY A 150 6.64 -29.61 -1.55
C GLY A 150 5.61 -28.50 -1.75
N ILE A 151 5.91 -27.29 -1.33
CA ILE A 151 4.96 -26.16 -1.47
C ILE A 151 4.79 -25.72 -2.94
N ARG A 152 3.57 -25.34 -3.27
CA ARG A 152 3.19 -24.60 -4.47
C ARG A 152 2.14 -23.57 -4.08
N PHE A 153 2.36 -22.30 -4.47
CA PHE A 153 1.48 -21.20 -4.08
C PHE A 153 0.17 -21.24 -4.84
N ARG A 154 -0.90 -20.87 -4.13
CA ARG A 154 -2.21 -20.57 -4.71
C ARG A 154 -2.76 -21.70 -5.60
N THR A 155 -2.62 -22.95 -5.17
CA THR A 155 -3.14 -24.13 -5.83
C THR A 155 -3.56 -25.17 -4.80
N ASP A 156 -4.21 -26.27 -5.20
CA ASP A 156 -4.62 -27.35 -4.30
C ASP A 156 -3.40 -28.14 -3.80
N ASN A 157 -2.66 -27.52 -2.92
CA ASN A 157 -1.40 -27.99 -2.36
C ASN A 157 -1.46 -28.03 -0.83
N GLY A 158 -1.28 -29.19 -0.25
CA GLY A 158 -1.41 -29.41 1.19
C GLY A 158 -0.55 -28.46 2.04
N PRO A 159 0.78 -28.36 1.82
CA PRO A 159 1.64 -27.44 2.55
C PRO A 159 1.20 -25.97 2.48
N PHE A 160 0.81 -25.51 1.29
CA PHE A 160 0.35 -24.12 1.12
C PHE A 160 -0.97 -23.86 1.84
N LYS A 161 -1.95 -24.76 1.67
CA LYS A 161 -3.25 -24.65 2.35
C LYS A 161 -3.09 -24.64 3.87
N ALA A 162 -2.26 -25.49 4.42
CA ALA A 162 -2.02 -25.54 5.88
C ALA A 162 -1.39 -24.24 6.41
N ALA A 163 -0.40 -23.67 5.69
CA ALA A 163 0.23 -22.41 6.07
C ALA A 163 -0.75 -21.23 5.98
N MET A 164 -1.50 -21.13 4.88
CA MET A 164 -2.54 -20.12 4.66
C MET A 164 -3.62 -20.16 5.73
N GLN A 165 -4.16 -21.35 6.01
CA GLN A 165 -5.20 -21.54 7.03
C GLN A 165 -4.73 -21.08 8.40
N LYS A 166 -3.53 -21.50 8.81
CA LYS A 166 -2.93 -21.12 10.10
C LYS A 166 -2.83 -19.60 10.24
N PHE A 167 -2.42 -18.90 9.19
CA PHE A 167 -2.31 -17.45 9.22
C PHE A 167 -3.70 -16.77 9.26
N VAL A 168 -4.64 -17.19 8.41
CA VAL A 168 -6.01 -16.64 8.40
C VAL A 168 -6.69 -16.84 9.76
N GLU A 169 -6.60 -18.04 10.34
CA GLU A 169 -7.13 -18.34 11.67
C GLU A 169 -6.49 -17.48 12.76
N LYS A 170 -5.16 -17.24 12.68
CA LYS A 170 -4.44 -16.36 13.61
C LYS A 170 -4.99 -14.93 13.56
N ILE A 171 -5.19 -14.36 12.38
CA ILE A 171 -5.72 -13.00 12.19
C ILE A 171 -7.18 -12.93 12.69
N VAL A 172 -8.03 -13.84 12.25
CA VAL A 172 -9.44 -13.85 12.66
C VAL A 172 -9.58 -14.03 14.17
N SER A 173 -8.84 -14.95 14.78
CA SER A 173 -8.85 -15.17 16.23
C SER A 173 -8.38 -13.94 16.99
N MET A 174 -7.34 -13.25 16.52
CA MET A 174 -6.86 -12.00 17.10
C MET A 174 -7.93 -10.90 17.03
N MET A 175 -8.58 -10.71 15.88
CA MET A 175 -9.66 -9.72 15.75
C MET A 175 -10.86 -10.06 16.66
N LYS A 176 -11.18 -11.34 16.83
CA LYS A 176 -12.23 -11.79 17.77
C LYS A 176 -11.86 -11.52 19.22
N SER A 177 -10.63 -11.85 19.64
CA SER A 177 -10.18 -11.66 21.02
C SER A 177 -10.17 -10.17 21.43
N GLU A 178 -9.96 -9.28 20.45
CA GLU A 178 -9.99 -7.83 20.64
C GLU A 178 -11.39 -7.20 20.48
N GLY A 179 -12.42 -8.01 20.23
CA GLY A 179 -13.82 -7.53 20.07
C GLY A 179 -14.00 -6.60 18.88
N LEU A 180 -13.36 -6.90 17.73
CA LEU A 180 -13.28 -5.98 16.59
C LEU A 180 -14.25 -6.31 15.46
N PHE A 181 -14.94 -7.45 15.47
CA PHE A 181 -16.03 -7.71 14.54
C PHE A 181 -17.31 -6.97 14.94
N GLU A 182 -18.16 -6.63 13.98
CA GLU A 182 -19.33 -5.79 14.19
C GLU A 182 -20.31 -6.42 15.20
N TRP A 183 -20.55 -7.72 15.16
CA TRP A 183 -21.40 -8.43 16.12
C TRP A 183 -20.90 -8.38 17.57
N GLN A 184 -19.62 -8.01 17.78
CA GLN A 184 -19.02 -7.73 19.08
C GLN A 184 -19.03 -6.23 19.41
N GLY A 185 -19.65 -5.39 18.57
CA GLY A 185 -19.59 -3.93 18.65
C GLY A 185 -18.30 -3.33 18.08
N GLY A 186 -17.53 -4.10 17.29
CA GLY A 186 -16.35 -3.66 16.57
C GLY A 186 -16.68 -3.02 15.20
N PRO A 187 -15.68 -2.54 14.47
CA PRO A 187 -15.89 -1.87 13.19
C PRO A 187 -15.85 -2.81 11.98
N ILE A 188 -15.39 -4.07 12.11
CA ILE A 188 -15.23 -4.97 10.97
C ILE A 188 -16.59 -5.51 10.55
N ILE A 189 -17.05 -5.10 9.36
CA ILE A 189 -18.33 -5.49 8.77
C ILE A 189 -18.22 -6.51 7.65
N MET A 190 -17.01 -6.74 7.13
CA MET A 190 -16.76 -7.63 6.00
C MET A 190 -15.28 -8.05 5.99
N ALA A 191 -15.02 -9.28 5.55
CA ALA A 191 -13.67 -9.81 5.39
C ALA A 191 -13.47 -10.34 3.97
N GLN A 192 -12.23 -10.35 3.48
CA GLN A 192 -11.87 -10.94 2.18
C GLN A 192 -10.80 -12.01 2.34
N VAL A 193 -10.98 -13.10 1.63
CA VAL A 193 -9.98 -14.16 1.42
C VAL A 193 -9.47 -14.11 0.00
N GLU A 194 -8.18 -14.40 -0.20
CA GLU A 194 -7.50 -14.33 -1.51
C GLU A 194 -7.49 -12.93 -2.14
N ASN A 195 -6.86 -12.79 -3.29
CA ASN A 195 -6.92 -11.59 -4.12
C ASN A 195 -6.79 -11.95 -5.59
N GLU A 196 -7.82 -11.58 -6.40
CA GLU A 196 -7.84 -11.72 -7.86
C GLU A 196 -7.39 -13.11 -8.36
N PHE A 197 -7.89 -14.17 -7.71
CA PHE A 197 -7.49 -15.52 -8.06
C PHE A 197 -8.16 -16.03 -9.34
N GLY A 198 -9.37 -15.58 -9.67
CA GLY A 198 -10.11 -16.05 -10.85
C GLY A 198 -9.29 -16.04 -12.14
N PRO A 199 -8.58 -14.96 -12.51
CA PRO A 199 -7.69 -14.95 -13.68
C PRO A 199 -6.56 -16.00 -13.62
N MET A 200 -6.13 -16.38 -12.41
CA MET A 200 -5.06 -17.36 -12.20
C MET A 200 -5.55 -18.80 -12.18
N GLU A 201 -6.85 -19.04 -11.95
CA GLU A 201 -7.43 -20.36 -11.74
C GLU A 201 -7.13 -21.33 -12.92
N SER A 202 -7.28 -20.85 -14.15
CA SER A 202 -6.96 -21.64 -15.34
C SER A 202 -5.46 -21.81 -15.57
N VAL A 203 -4.66 -20.82 -15.16
CA VAL A 203 -3.20 -20.82 -15.35
C VAL A 203 -2.52 -21.85 -14.43
N VAL A 204 -3.00 -21.99 -13.18
CA VAL A 204 -2.49 -23.01 -12.25
C VAL A 204 -3.03 -24.42 -12.55
N GLY A 205 -3.91 -24.57 -13.53
CA GLY A 205 -4.40 -25.85 -14.02
C GLY A 205 -5.41 -26.52 -13.10
N SER A 206 -5.40 -27.87 -13.03
CA SER A 206 -6.40 -28.68 -12.31
C SER A 206 -6.50 -28.41 -10.81
N GLY A 207 -5.49 -27.83 -10.22
CA GLY A 207 -5.47 -27.41 -8.80
C GLY A 207 -6.14 -26.09 -8.50
N GLY A 208 -6.47 -25.27 -9.52
CA GLY A 208 -7.00 -23.93 -9.35
C GLY A 208 -8.39 -23.91 -8.72
N LYS A 209 -9.36 -24.53 -9.37
CA LYS A 209 -10.75 -24.57 -8.90
C LYS A 209 -10.93 -25.23 -7.54
N PRO A 210 -10.32 -26.41 -7.25
CA PRO A 210 -10.36 -26.99 -5.91
C PRO A 210 -9.79 -26.07 -4.84
N TYR A 211 -8.72 -25.34 -5.16
CA TYR A 211 -8.12 -24.37 -4.24
C TYR A 211 -9.07 -23.20 -3.94
N ALA A 212 -9.68 -22.57 -4.97
CA ALA A 212 -10.62 -21.47 -4.77
C ALA A 212 -11.80 -21.87 -3.88
N HIS A 213 -12.40 -23.04 -4.12
CA HIS A 213 -13.45 -23.61 -3.28
C HIS A 213 -13.00 -23.86 -1.84
N TRP A 214 -11.81 -24.45 -1.66
CA TRP A 214 -11.24 -24.69 -0.36
C TRP A 214 -11.00 -23.37 0.40
N ALA A 215 -10.43 -22.37 -0.26
CA ALA A 215 -10.15 -21.06 0.35
C ALA A 215 -11.43 -20.38 0.86
N ALA A 216 -12.51 -20.43 0.08
CA ALA A 216 -13.82 -19.93 0.48
C ALA A 216 -14.38 -20.69 1.70
N GLN A 217 -14.34 -22.02 1.68
CA GLN A 217 -14.82 -22.87 2.78
C GLN A 217 -13.99 -22.66 4.06
N MET A 218 -12.69 -22.57 3.94
CA MET A 218 -11.77 -22.29 5.03
C MET A 218 -12.08 -20.94 5.68
N ALA A 219 -12.26 -19.90 4.87
CA ALA A 219 -12.60 -18.56 5.35
C ALA A 219 -13.93 -18.55 6.12
N VAL A 220 -14.98 -19.13 5.55
CA VAL A 220 -16.29 -19.28 6.21
C VAL A 220 -16.17 -20.08 7.50
N GLY A 221 -15.39 -21.18 7.49
CA GLY A 221 -15.13 -22.04 8.63
C GLY A 221 -14.47 -21.33 9.82
N THR A 222 -13.82 -20.18 9.62
CA THR A 222 -13.29 -19.36 10.73
C THR A 222 -14.38 -18.77 11.62
N ASN A 223 -15.64 -18.77 11.18
CA ASN A 223 -16.80 -18.20 11.89
C ASN A 223 -16.57 -16.74 12.30
N ALA A 224 -16.08 -15.89 11.38
CA ALA A 224 -15.83 -14.47 11.63
C ALA A 224 -17.13 -13.69 12.00
N GLY A 225 -18.30 -14.21 11.66
CA GLY A 225 -19.60 -13.61 11.95
C GLY A 225 -19.95 -12.41 11.07
N VAL A 226 -19.20 -12.21 9.99
CA VAL A 226 -19.42 -11.20 8.94
C VAL A 226 -19.30 -11.84 7.55
N PRO A 227 -19.89 -11.25 6.49
CA PRO A 227 -19.74 -11.76 5.12
C PRO A 227 -18.28 -11.80 4.67
N TRP A 228 -17.95 -12.84 3.92
CA TRP A 228 -16.69 -12.98 3.20
C TRP A 228 -16.84 -12.63 1.73
N VAL A 229 -15.81 -12.05 1.14
CA VAL A 229 -15.75 -11.75 -0.29
C VAL A 229 -14.52 -12.36 -0.95
N MET A 230 -14.62 -12.62 -2.24
CA MET A 230 -13.50 -12.91 -3.16
C MET A 230 -13.62 -11.99 -4.37
N CYS A 231 -12.59 -11.18 -4.62
CA CYS A 231 -12.57 -10.27 -5.76
C CYS A 231 -12.06 -10.96 -7.03
N LYS A 232 -12.62 -10.60 -8.19
CA LYS A 232 -12.35 -11.23 -9.49
C LYS A 232 -12.38 -12.77 -9.43
N GLN A 233 -13.35 -13.31 -8.71
CA GLN A 233 -13.62 -14.74 -8.65
C GLN A 233 -15.06 -14.99 -9.11
N ASP A 234 -15.26 -15.21 -10.42
CA ASP A 234 -16.58 -15.24 -11.02
C ASP A 234 -17.43 -16.45 -10.54
N ASP A 235 -16.78 -17.51 -10.10
CA ASP A 235 -17.42 -18.71 -9.54
C ASP A 235 -17.30 -18.85 -8.02
N ALA A 236 -17.05 -17.74 -7.30
CA ALA A 236 -16.95 -17.77 -5.83
C ALA A 236 -18.17 -18.48 -5.20
N PRO A 237 -17.96 -19.56 -4.42
CA PRO A 237 -19.05 -20.39 -3.92
C PRO A 237 -19.85 -19.65 -2.82
N ASP A 238 -21.14 -19.95 -2.70
CA ASP A 238 -21.97 -19.43 -1.64
C ASP A 238 -21.48 -19.90 -0.25
N PRO A 239 -21.55 -19.05 0.78
CA PRO A 239 -22.13 -17.70 0.83
C PRO A 239 -21.13 -16.57 0.54
N VAL A 240 -19.94 -16.87 -0.02
CA VAL A 240 -18.90 -15.87 -0.31
C VAL A 240 -19.34 -14.99 -1.48
N ILE A 241 -19.28 -13.65 -1.31
CA ILE A 241 -19.69 -12.68 -2.33
C ILE A 241 -18.56 -12.51 -3.35
N ASN A 242 -18.84 -12.71 -4.64
CA ASN A 242 -17.91 -12.31 -5.69
C ASN A 242 -17.99 -10.80 -5.96
N THR A 243 -16.85 -10.16 -6.21
CA THR A 243 -16.77 -8.72 -6.39
C THR A 243 -15.86 -8.32 -7.54
N CYS A 244 -16.03 -7.10 -8.04
CA CYS A 244 -15.26 -6.58 -9.17
C CYS A 244 -14.07 -5.72 -8.68
N ASN A 245 -12.95 -5.75 -9.45
CA ASN A 245 -11.82 -4.82 -9.37
C ASN A 245 -11.52 -4.27 -10.77
N GLY A 246 -11.16 -2.99 -10.88
CA GLY A 246 -10.81 -2.38 -12.15
C GLY A 246 -11.01 -0.86 -12.19
N PHE A 247 -10.75 -0.25 -13.34
CA PHE A 247 -11.09 1.15 -13.60
C PHE A 247 -12.60 1.36 -13.76
N TYR A 248 -13.33 0.31 -14.17
CA TYR A 248 -14.78 0.32 -14.36
C TYR A 248 -15.37 -1.03 -13.93
N CYS A 249 -16.49 -1.00 -13.22
CA CYS A 249 -17.22 -2.19 -12.77
C CYS A 249 -18.75 -2.11 -13.02
N ASP A 250 -19.19 -1.17 -13.83
CA ASP A 250 -20.61 -0.99 -14.16
C ASP A 250 -21.20 -2.10 -15.03
N TYR A 251 -20.34 -2.97 -15.60
CA TYR A 251 -20.72 -4.17 -16.34
C TYR A 251 -20.80 -5.43 -15.47
N PHE A 252 -20.30 -5.37 -14.25
CA PHE A 252 -20.22 -6.53 -13.36
C PHE A 252 -21.60 -6.97 -12.88
N THR A 253 -21.83 -8.28 -12.91
CA THR A 253 -23.02 -8.92 -12.36
C THR A 253 -22.57 -10.01 -11.39
N PRO A 254 -23.12 -10.05 -10.16
CA PRO A 254 -22.84 -11.13 -9.22
C PRO A 254 -23.21 -12.51 -9.80
N ASN A 255 -22.48 -13.55 -9.39
CA ASN A 255 -22.70 -14.91 -9.88
C ASN A 255 -23.95 -15.60 -9.28
N ASN A 256 -24.59 -14.97 -8.30
CA ASN A 256 -25.86 -15.42 -7.71
C ASN A 256 -26.80 -14.21 -7.51
N LYS A 257 -28.07 -14.37 -7.88
CA LYS A 257 -29.12 -13.32 -7.75
C LYS A 257 -29.35 -12.81 -6.32
N HIS A 258 -28.85 -13.51 -5.31
CA HIS A 258 -28.96 -13.11 -3.91
C HIS A 258 -27.76 -12.27 -3.43
N LYS A 259 -26.70 -12.17 -4.22
CA LYS A 259 -25.51 -11.39 -3.89
C LYS A 259 -25.62 -9.95 -4.39
N PRO A 260 -25.12 -8.94 -3.62
CA PRO A 260 -25.11 -7.55 -4.03
C PRO A 260 -24.00 -7.25 -5.05
N THR A 261 -24.22 -6.22 -5.88
CA THR A 261 -23.20 -5.71 -6.81
C THR A 261 -22.21 -4.82 -6.05
N MET A 262 -20.94 -5.25 -5.97
CA MET A 262 -19.90 -4.63 -5.18
C MET A 262 -18.60 -4.44 -5.97
N TRP A 263 -17.89 -3.33 -5.70
CA TRP A 263 -16.63 -2.95 -6.33
C TRP A 263 -15.54 -2.78 -5.26
N THR A 264 -14.69 -3.78 -5.11
CA THR A 264 -13.69 -3.84 -4.04
C THR A 264 -12.38 -3.14 -4.35
N GLU A 265 -12.11 -2.83 -5.63
CA GLU A 265 -11.02 -1.95 -6.03
C GLU A 265 -11.44 -1.06 -7.21
N ALA A 266 -11.87 0.16 -6.92
CA ALA A 266 -12.02 1.21 -7.91
C ALA A 266 -10.69 1.97 -8.01
N TRP A 267 -9.90 1.68 -9.03
CA TRP A 267 -8.54 2.19 -9.15
C TRP A 267 -8.51 3.69 -9.40
N THR A 268 -8.00 4.47 -8.44
CA THR A 268 -7.97 5.94 -8.48
C THR A 268 -6.88 6.52 -9.37
N GLY A 269 -5.91 5.73 -9.70
CA GLY A 269 -4.75 5.97 -10.54
C GLY A 269 -4.03 4.65 -10.79
N TRP A 270 -2.70 4.66 -10.74
CA TRP A 270 -1.88 3.46 -10.87
C TRP A 270 -0.55 3.63 -10.12
N PHE A 271 0.17 2.54 -9.89
CA PHE A 271 1.49 2.59 -9.27
C PHE A 271 2.58 3.10 -10.23
N THR A 272 3.66 3.60 -9.66
CA THR A 272 4.85 4.03 -10.39
C THR A 272 5.97 3.02 -10.23
N LYS A 273 6.73 2.78 -11.29
CA LYS A 273 7.95 1.96 -11.30
C LYS A 273 9.18 2.82 -11.57
N PHE A 274 10.35 2.44 -11.07
CA PHE A 274 11.60 3.10 -11.41
C PHE A 274 11.82 3.03 -12.93
N GLY A 275 12.05 4.16 -13.56
CA GLY A 275 12.11 4.31 -15.03
C GLY A 275 10.75 4.52 -15.71
N GLY A 276 9.64 4.48 -14.96
CA GLY A 276 8.28 4.70 -15.47
C GLY A 276 7.78 6.12 -15.26
N ALA A 277 6.91 6.60 -16.16
CA ALA A 277 6.15 7.82 -15.97
C ALA A 277 5.08 7.61 -14.88
N ALA A 278 4.66 8.67 -14.17
CA ALA A 278 3.65 8.61 -13.15
C ALA A 278 2.25 8.66 -13.78
N PRO A 279 1.40 7.64 -13.61
CA PRO A 279 0.02 7.65 -14.10
C PRO A 279 -0.82 8.72 -13.39
N HIS A 280 -1.76 9.29 -14.11
CA HIS A 280 -2.72 10.26 -13.60
C HIS A 280 -4.11 9.96 -14.15
N ARG A 281 -5.10 9.80 -13.29
CA ARG A 281 -6.51 9.60 -13.68
C ARG A 281 -7.32 10.87 -13.42
N PRO A 282 -7.93 11.49 -14.46
CA PRO A 282 -8.82 12.64 -14.27
C PRO A 282 -9.93 12.32 -13.28
N VAL A 283 -10.22 13.25 -12.40
CA VAL A 283 -11.25 13.05 -11.36
C VAL A 283 -12.64 12.93 -11.96
N GLU A 284 -12.88 13.60 -13.10
CA GLU A 284 -14.15 13.54 -13.84
C GLU A 284 -14.42 12.12 -14.32
N ASP A 285 -13.40 11.42 -14.83
CA ASP A 285 -13.53 10.01 -15.24
C ASP A 285 -13.77 9.10 -14.04
N LEU A 286 -13.02 9.28 -12.96
CA LEU A 286 -13.22 8.48 -11.73
C LEU A 286 -14.64 8.70 -11.16
N ALA A 287 -15.10 9.95 -11.10
CA ALA A 287 -16.45 10.28 -10.65
C ALA A 287 -17.53 9.70 -11.58
N PHE A 288 -17.31 9.77 -12.90
CA PHE A 288 -18.19 9.16 -13.89
C PHE A 288 -18.30 7.65 -13.71
N ALA A 289 -17.16 6.96 -13.55
CA ALA A 289 -17.11 5.52 -13.35
C ALA A 289 -17.89 5.08 -12.10
N VAL A 290 -17.71 5.78 -10.98
CA VAL A 290 -18.41 5.49 -9.72
C VAL A 290 -19.91 5.82 -9.81
N ALA A 291 -20.29 6.99 -10.35
CA ALA A 291 -21.70 7.34 -10.54
C ALA A 291 -22.40 6.35 -11.48
N ARG A 292 -21.72 5.90 -12.53
CA ARG A 292 -22.20 4.90 -13.49
C ARG A 292 -22.39 3.52 -12.84
N PHE A 293 -21.51 3.14 -11.92
CA PHE A 293 -21.67 1.93 -11.13
C PHE A 293 -22.87 2.00 -10.19
N VAL A 294 -23.02 3.11 -9.43
CA VAL A 294 -24.14 3.31 -8.49
C VAL A 294 -25.48 3.38 -9.20
N GLN A 295 -25.61 4.12 -10.32
CA GLN A 295 -26.87 4.22 -11.06
C GLN A 295 -27.35 2.88 -11.63
N LYS A 296 -26.45 1.90 -11.81
CA LYS A 296 -26.80 0.55 -12.27
C LYS A 296 -27.04 -0.44 -11.13
N GLY A 297 -27.08 0.03 -9.88
CA GLY A 297 -27.41 -0.80 -8.75
C GLY A 297 -26.23 -1.17 -7.84
N GLY A 298 -25.03 -0.68 -8.11
CA GLY A 298 -23.90 -0.87 -7.23
C GLY A 298 -24.12 -0.31 -5.82
N SER A 299 -23.75 -1.06 -4.80
CA SER A 299 -24.05 -0.72 -3.39
C SER A 299 -22.82 -0.59 -2.48
N PHE A 300 -21.67 -1.04 -2.95
CA PHE A 300 -20.39 -0.88 -2.27
C PHE A 300 -19.34 -0.48 -3.29
N VAL A 301 -18.63 0.61 -3.05
CA VAL A 301 -17.47 1.02 -3.86
C VAL A 301 -16.30 1.34 -2.95
N ASN A 302 -15.14 0.79 -3.26
CA ASN A 302 -13.90 1.05 -2.53
C ASN A 302 -12.87 1.68 -3.44
N TYR A 303 -12.42 2.89 -3.12
CA TYR A 303 -11.33 3.54 -3.82
C TYR A 303 -9.99 2.89 -3.49
N TYR A 304 -9.37 2.31 -4.47
CA TYR A 304 -8.04 1.73 -4.39
C TYR A 304 -7.06 2.60 -5.21
N MET A 305 -6.20 3.43 -4.63
CA MET A 305 -6.05 3.75 -3.20
C MET A 305 -6.82 5.02 -2.84
N TYR A 306 -7.24 5.17 -1.59
CA TYR A 306 -7.67 6.45 -1.05
C TYR A 306 -6.50 7.23 -0.45
N HIS A 307 -5.55 6.52 0.16
CA HIS A 307 -4.20 6.97 0.50
C HIS A 307 -3.20 5.87 0.14
N GLY A 308 -2.33 6.14 -0.84
CA GLY A 308 -1.36 5.16 -1.30
C GLY A 308 -0.20 4.98 -0.32
N GLY A 309 0.41 6.08 0.09
CA GLY A 309 1.51 6.08 1.07
C GLY A 309 2.87 5.69 0.49
N THR A 310 3.75 5.23 1.37
CA THR A 310 5.16 4.96 1.08
C THR A 310 5.52 3.50 1.36
N ASN A 311 6.18 2.85 0.42
CA ASN A 311 6.78 1.53 0.60
C ASN A 311 8.10 1.65 1.42
N PHE A 312 7.99 1.97 2.71
CA PHE A 312 9.14 2.11 3.58
C PHE A 312 9.97 0.83 3.66
N GLY A 313 11.28 1.02 3.76
CA GLY A 313 12.20 -0.10 3.81
C GLY A 313 12.33 -0.80 2.46
N ARG A 314 12.27 -2.13 2.48
CA ARG A 314 12.34 -2.99 1.30
C ARG A 314 10.98 -3.58 0.91
N THR A 315 9.88 -2.88 1.27
CA THR A 315 8.51 -3.40 1.10
C THR A 315 7.92 -3.18 -0.30
N ALA A 316 8.55 -2.34 -1.14
CA ALA A 316 8.20 -2.27 -2.55
C ALA A 316 8.41 -3.62 -3.22
N GLY A 317 7.40 -4.10 -3.92
CA GLY A 317 7.44 -5.34 -4.68
C GLY A 317 8.07 -5.16 -6.07
N GLY A 318 7.73 -6.01 -6.94
CA GLY A 318 8.15 -5.75 -8.25
C GLY A 318 8.56 -6.94 -9.12
N PRO A 319 9.70 -6.84 -9.73
CA PRO A 319 10.82 -5.90 -9.49
C PRO A 319 10.54 -4.45 -9.91
N PHE A 320 11.37 -3.53 -9.42
CA PHE A 320 11.42 -2.12 -9.84
C PHE A 320 10.22 -1.23 -9.44
N ILE A 321 9.30 -1.65 -8.61
CA ILE A 321 8.25 -0.75 -8.11
C ILE A 321 8.89 0.34 -7.23
N ALA A 322 8.48 1.59 -7.43
CA ALA A 322 9.03 2.74 -6.74
C ALA A 322 8.70 2.73 -5.23
N THR A 323 9.50 3.45 -4.45
CA THR A 323 9.27 3.62 -3.01
C THR A 323 7.98 4.40 -2.74
N SER A 324 7.66 5.39 -3.57
CA SER A 324 6.35 6.03 -3.53
C SER A 324 5.25 5.09 -4.04
N TYR A 325 4.20 4.93 -3.23
CA TYR A 325 2.97 4.27 -3.63
C TYR A 325 1.82 5.28 -3.66
N ASP A 326 2.11 6.49 -4.10
CA ASP A 326 1.15 7.60 -4.15
C ASP A 326 -0.15 7.23 -4.87
N TYR A 327 -0.08 6.46 -5.97
CA TYR A 327 -1.20 5.88 -6.73
C TYR A 327 -2.14 6.94 -7.33
N ASP A 328 -1.74 8.20 -7.38
CA ASP A 328 -2.60 9.34 -7.71
C ASP A 328 -3.87 9.42 -6.82
N ALA A 329 -3.71 8.98 -5.57
CA ALA A 329 -4.78 8.85 -4.58
C ALA A 329 -5.35 10.20 -4.12
N PRO A 330 -6.62 10.27 -3.65
CA PRO A 330 -7.23 11.49 -3.11
C PRO A 330 -6.47 12.12 -1.92
N ILE A 331 -5.82 11.31 -1.09
CA ILE A 331 -4.86 11.76 -0.08
C ILE A 331 -3.47 11.35 -0.57
N ASP A 332 -2.57 12.30 -0.74
CA ASP A 332 -1.24 12.05 -1.28
C ASP A 332 -0.32 11.25 -0.33
N GLU A 333 0.85 10.83 -0.84
CA GLU A 333 1.82 10.00 -0.11
C GLU A 333 2.23 10.60 1.24
N PHE A 334 2.37 11.92 1.33
CA PHE A 334 2.93 12.57 2.51
C PHE A 334 1.95 12.64 3.69
N GLY A 335 0.65 12.54 3.45
CA GLY A 335 -0.37 12.54 4.50
C GLY A 335 -0.15 13.62 5.56
N MET A 336 -0.80 13.50 6.72
CA MET A 336 -0.58 14.46 7.80
C MET A 336 -0.30 13.80 9.13
N GLN A 337 0.54 14.44 9.95
CA GLN A 337 0.83 14.05 11.32
C GLN A 337 0.05 14.90 12.34
N TRP A 338 -0.45 14.26 13.40
CA TRP A 338 -1.04 14.93 14.55
C TRP A 338 0.06 15.36 15.54
N LEU A 339 0.02 16.62 15.97
CA LEU A 339 0.79 17.06 17.12
C LEU A 339 -0.09 16.90 18.37
N LEU A 340 0.37 16.12 19.33
CA LEU A 340 -0.27 16.02 20.65
C LEU A 340 -0.12 17.36 21.38
N PRO A 341 -1.17 17.86 22.08
CA PRO A 341 -1.10 19.11 22.85
C PRO A 341 -0.07 19.11 23.99
N SER A 342 0.47 17.95 24.36
CA SER A 342 1.45 17.79 25.46
C SER A 342 2.81 18.45 25.23
N LEU A 343 3.08 19.01 24.05
CA LEU A 343 4.30 19.77 23.77
C LEU A 343 4.13 21.29 23.84
N ILE A 344 2.91 21.77 24.09
CA ILE A 344 2.70 23.18 24.39
C ILE A 344 2.82 23.34 25.90
N ASN A 345 4.03 23.64 26.34
CA ASN A 345 4.31 23.98 27.76
C ASN A 345 3.69 25.34 28.08
N LEU A 346 2.43 25.35 28.51
CA LEU A 346 1.71 26.54 29.01
C LEU A 346 2.16 26.91 30.40
N ASN A 347 3.48 26.94 30.65
CA ASN A 347 4.00 27.58 31.88
C ASN A 347 4.43 29.01 31.57
N SER A 348 3.65 29.91 32.17
CA SER A 348 3.97 31.32 32.40
C SER A 348 4.07 32.24 31.19
N HIS A 349 3.00 32.98 30.94
CA HIS A 349 3.10 34.44 30.92
C HIS A 349 1.67 35.02 31.04
N ARG A 350 1.38 35.65 32.15
CA ARG A 350 0.23 36.54 32.32
C ARG A 350 0.35 37.64 31.27
N LEU A 351 -0.58 37.66 30.32
CA LEU A 351 -0.71 38.80 29.40
C LEU A 351 -1.04 40.07 30.18
N PRO A 352 -0.35 41.19 29.94
CA PRO A 352 -0.68 42.48 30.55
C PRO A 352 -2.08 42.91 30.12
N ARG A 353 -2.88 43.41 31.07
CA ARG A 353 -4.27 43.85 30.90
C ARG A 353 -4.47 45.04 29.94
N ASP A 354 -3.42 45.60 29.40
CA ASP A 354 -3.45 46.88 28.66
C ASP A 354 -3.62 46.76 27.15
N ILE A 355 -3.64 45.54 26.57
CA ILE A 355 -3.74 45.35 25.12
C ILE A 355 -5.18 45.31 24.62
N CYS A 356 -6.16 45.10 25.47
CA CYS A 356 -7.58 44.95 25.06
C CYS A 356 -8.35 46.28 24.90
N ARG A 357 -7.73 47.44 25.00
CA ARG A 357 -8.45 48.72 24.96
C ARG A 357 -8.49 49.47 23.59
N LYS A 358 -7.88 48.90 22.54
CA LYS A 358 -7.75 49.62 21.27
C LYS A 358 -7.85 48.78 19.98
N SER A 359 -8.56 47.68 19.91
CA SER A 359 -8.86 47.11 18.59
C SER A 359 -10.14 46.25 18.57
N SER A 360 -10.91 46.40 17.50
CA SER A 360 -12.15 45.67 17.19
C SER A 360 -11.93 44.17 16.91
N GLN A 361 -10.74 43.64 17.15
CA GLN A 361 -10.41 42.21 16.96
C GLN A 361 -10.52 41.35 18.21
N CYS A 362 -10.81 41.95 19.39
CA CYS A 362 -11.01 41.18 20.63
C CYS A 362 -12.25 40.29 20.64
N GLY A 363 -13.25 40.54 19.82
CA GLY A 363 -14.45 39.72 19.72
C GLY A 363 -14.22 38.34 19.09
N PHE A 364 -13.24 38.24 18.20
CA PHE A 364 -12.91 36.97 17.54
C PHE A 364 -12.10 36.02 18.43
N TYR A 365 -11.26 36.57 19.29
CA TYR A 365 -10.42 35.79 20.22
C TYR A 365 -11.23 35.25 21.40
N LEU A 366 -12.22 35.96 21.90
CA LEU A 366 -13.07 35.51 23.00
C LEU A 366 -14.09 34.44 22.55
N SER A 367 -14.54 34.48 21.31
CA SER A 367 -15.41 33.41 20.74
C SER A 367 -14.68 32.07 20.58
N VAL A 368 -13.37 32.11 20.26
CA VAL A 368 -12.54 30.88 20.14
C VAL A 368 -12.21 30.30 21.51
N VAL A 369 -12.04 31.12 22.54
CA VAL A 369 -11.70 30.64 23.91
C VAL A 369 -12.94 30.11 24.65
N HIS A 370 -14.16 30.58 24.35
CA HIS A 370 -15.38 30.10 25.05
C HIS A 370 -15.90 28.77 24.53
N THR A 371 -15.56 28.37 23.29
CA THR A 371 -15.87 27.03 22.77
C THR A 371 -14.90 25.95 23.26
N TRP A 372 -13.80 26.32 23.91
CA TRP A 372 -12.77 25.37 24.40
C TRP A 372 -13.08 24.71 25.74
N ASN A 373 -14.03 25.21 26.49
CA ASN A 373 -14.33 24.70 27.86
C ASN A 373 -15.40 23.62 27.94
N PHE A 374 -15.97 23.15 26.82
CA PHE A 374 -17.07 22.19 26.88
C PHE A 374 -16.72 20.76 26.39
N TRP A 375 -15.52 20.53 25.79
CA TRP A 375 -15.07 19.17 25.39
C TRP A 375 -13.58 19.03 25.72
N GLY A 376 -13.27 18.13 26.63
CA GLY A 376 -11.88 17.90 27.08
C GLY A 376 -10.95 17.51 25.93
N GLY A 377 -9.88 18.27 25.73
CA GLY A 377 -8.76 17.95 24.84
C GLY A 377 -8.97 18.32 23.36
N GLY A 378 -8.98 19.61 23.03
CA GLY A 378 -9.08 20.08 21.65
C GLY A 378 -7.85 19.73 20.79
N TRP A 379 -8.05 19.01 19.69
CA TRP A 379 -7.07 18.75 18.66
C TRP A 379 -6.95 19.95 17.72
N VAL A 380 -5.74 20.47 17.51
CA VAL A 380 -5.51 21.54 16.53
C VAL A 380 -5.47 20.90 15.13
N TYR A 381 -6.44 21.25 14.31
CA TYR A 381 -6.53 20.82 12.92
C TYR A 381 -5.53 21.63 12.10
N ILE A 382 -4.45 21.03 11.62
CA ILE A 382 -3.59 21.62 10.60
C ILE A 382 -3.97 20.98 9.26
N ALA A 383 -4.39 21.81 8.30
CA ALA A 383 -4.83 21.36 6.99
C ALA A 383 -3.76 20.50 6.31
N GLY A 384 -4.04 19.23 6.03
CA GLY A 384 -3.12 18.33 5.37
C GLY A 384 -3.31 18.28 3.87
N LEU A 385 -2.34 17.74 3.17
CA LEU A 385 -2.23 17.75 1.73
C LEU A 385 -3.26 16.80 1.09
N LEU A 386 -4.44 17.33 0.84
CA LEU A 386 -5.46 16.69 0.03
C LEU A 386 -5.14 16.95 -1.45
N ARG A 387 -5.22 15.92 -2.27
CA ARG A 387 -5.07 16.09 -3.72
C ARG A 387 -6.32 16.75 -4.29
N GLN A 388 -6.28 18.07 -4.43
CA GLN A 388 -7.36 18.80 -5.08
C GLN A 388 -7.10 18.90 -6.59
N PRO A 389 -8.14 18.82 -7.44
CA PRO A 389 -9.57 18.77 -7.08
C PRO A 389 -10.11 17.37 -6.72
N LYS A 390 -9.30 16.31 -6.82
CA LYS A 390 -9.74 14.91 -6.72
C LYS A 390 -10.51 14.63 -5.42
N TRP A 391 -9.92 14.95 -4.28
CA TRP A 391 -10.56 14.68 -2.99
C TRP A 391 -11.88 15.45 -2.81
N GLY A 392 -11.89 16.74 -3.13
CA GLY A 392 -13.08 17.58 -2.92
C GLY A 392 -14.22 17.24 -3.87
N HIS A 393 -13.93 16.95 -5.14
CA HIS A 393 -14.93 16.57 -6.13
C HIS A 393 -15.58 15.21 -5.76
N LEU A 394 -14.79 14.22 -5.33
CA LEU A 394 -15.30 12.94 -4.85
C LEU A 394 -16.15 13.13 -3.58
N ARG A 395 -15.72 13.94 -2.61
CA ARG A 395 -16.51 14.27 -1.42
C ARG A 395 -17.90 14.82 -1.77
N ASN A 396 -17.97 15.72 -2.76
CA ASN A 396 -19.25 16.29 -3.19
C ASN A 396 -20.15 15.23 -3.84
N MET A 397 -19.57 14.32 -4.63
CA MET A 397 -20.27 13.17 -5.19
C MET A 397 -20.81 12.24 -4.08
N HIS A 398 -19.99 11.95 -3.08
CA HIS A 398 -20.42 11.10 -1.95
C HIS A 398 -21.62 11.69 -1.22
N ARG A 399 -21.62 13.01 -0.98
CA ARG A 399 -22.78 13.71 -0.38
C ARG A 399 -24.03 13.55 -1.24
N ALA A 400 -23.93 13.70 -2.57
CA ALA A 400 -25.05 13.53 -3.48
C ALA A 400 -25.58 12.09 -3.47
N ILE A 401 -24.70 11.07 -3.46
CA ILE A 401 -25.06 9.65 -3.35
C ILE A 401 -25.76 9.37 -2.00
N LYS A 402 -25.23 9.92 -0.89
CA LYS A 402 -25.82 9.72 0.45
C LYS A 402 -27.19 10.38 0.60
N GLN A 403 -27.42 11.52 -0.05
CA GLN A 403 -28.77 12.12 -0.14
C GLN A 403 -29.75 11.22 -0.91
N ALA A 404 -29.26 10.50 -1.92
CA ALA A 404 -30.06 9.57 -2.72
C ALA A 404 -30.23 8.17 -2.06
N GLU A 405 -29.47 7.83 -0.99
CA GLU A 405 -29.42 6.49 -0.39
C GLU A 405 -30.79 5.91 -0.07
N PRO A 406 -31.78 6.64 0.49
CA PRO A 406 -33.12 6.09 0.80
C PRO A 406 -33.84 5.54 -0.44
N ALA A 407 -33.65 6.14 -1.61
CA ALA A 407 -34.21 5.64 -2.85
C ALA A 407 -33.37 4.48 -3.43
N LEU A 408 -32.04 4.60 -3.38
CA LEU A 408 -31.10 3.62 -3.93
C LEU A 408 -31.22 2.24 -3.30
N VAL A 409 -31.44 2.17 -1.99
CA VAL A 409 -31.59 0.89 -1.26
C VAL A 409 -32.96 0.24 -1.42
N SER A 410 -33.94 0.94 -2.01
CA SER A 410 -35.33 0.48 -2.08
C SER A 410 -35.61 -0.57 -3.15
N GLY A 411 -34.80 -0.58 -4.23
CA GLY A 411 -34.97 -1.50 -5.36
C GLY A 411 -34.12 -1.12 -6.56
N ASP A 412 -34.35 -1.80 -7.67
CA ASP A 412 -33.61 -1.58 -8.90
C ASP A 412 -34.12 -0.33 -9.66
N PRO A 413 -33.25 0.31 -10.48
CA PRO A 413 -33.64 1.48 -11.23
C PRO A 413 -34.56 1.15 -12.41
N THR A 414 -35.51 2.02 -12.68
CA THR A 414 -36.20 2.06 -13.98
C THR A 414 -35.33 2.85 -14.96
N ILE A 415 -34.99 2.24 -16.09
CA ILE A 415 -34.12 2.86 -17.10
C ILE A 415 -35.01 3.45 -18.22
N ARG A 416 -34.79 4.74 -18.55
CA ARG A 416 -35.48 5.44 -19.64
C ARG A 416 -34.47 6.04 -20.60
N SER A 417 -34.65 5.86 -21.91
CA SER A 417 -33.94 6.65 -22.93
C SER A 417 -34.54 8.04 -22.96
N ILE A 418 -33.70 9.06 -22.89
CA ILE A 418 -34.07 10.48 -22.93
C ILE A 418 -33.33 11.24 -24.05
N GLY A 419 -32.67 10.51 -24.94
CA GLY A 419 -31.94 10.95 -26.12
C GLY A 419 -31.19 9.78 -26.76
N ASN A 420 -30.37 10.09 -27.78
CA ASN A 420 -29.62 9.04 -28.52
C ASN A 420 -28.49 8.41 -27.67
N TYR A 421 -27.81 9.23 -26.87
CA TYR A 421 -26.73 8.83 -25.96
C TYR A 421 -27.08 9.06 -24.50
N GLU A 422 -28.31 9.52 -24.25
CA GLU A 422 -28.74 9.97 -22.92
C GLU A 422 -29.73 8.98 -22.31
N LYS A 423 -29.48 8.67 -21.02
CA LYS A 423 -30.35 7.76 -20.23
C LYS A 423 -30.64 8.36 -18.87
N ALA A 424 -31.86 8.10 -18.38
CA ALA A 424 -32.25 8.35 -17.00
C ALA A 424 -32.39 7.02 -16.26
N TYR A 425 -31.74 6.90 -15.12
CA TYR A 425 -31.88 5.80 -14.17
C TYR A 425 -32.65 6.32 -12.96
N VAL A 426 -33.86 5.81 -12.72
CA VAL A 426 -34.78 6.35 -11.73
C VAL A 426 -35.08 5.32 -10.67
N PHE A 427 -34.76 5.63 -9.43
CA PHE A 427 -35.08 4.84 -8.24
C PHE A 427 -36.28 5.47 -7.52
N LYS A 428 -37.28 4.65 -7.20
CA LYS A 428 -38.46 5.08 -6.44
C LYS A 428 -38.74 4.10 -5.33
N SER A 429 -38.84 4.60 -4.11
CA SER A 429 -39.25 3.80 -2.96
C SER A 429 -40.77 3.80 -2.80
N LYS A 430 -41.33 2.80 -2.11
CA LYS A 430 -42.74 2.76 -1.74
C LYS A 430 -43.14 3.93 -0.83
N ASN A 431 -42.20 4.49 -0.09
CA ASN A 431 -42.38 5.60 0.86
C ASN A 431 -42.21 6.98 0.21
N GLY A 432 -42.15 7.05 -1.14
CA GLY A 432 -42.08 8.32 -1.87
C GLY A 432 -40.67 8.88 -2.11
N ALA A 433 -39.62 8.28 -1.55
CA ALA A 433 -38.25 8.70 -1.88
C ALA A 433 -37.94 8.42 -3.36
N CYS A 434 -37.35 9.40 -4.03
CA CYS A 434 -37.02 9.33 -5.45
C CYS A 434 -35.57 9.82 -5.68
N ALA A 435 -34.79 9.12 -6.49
CA ALA A 435 -33.52 9.59 -6.99
C ALA A 435 -33.38 9.28 -8.47
N ALA A 436 -32.75 10.18 -9.23
CA ALA A 436 -32.48 10.00 -10.64
C ALA A 436 -31.03 10.31 -10.98
N PHE A 437 -30.48 9.54 -11.93
CA PHE A 437 -29.19 9.80 -12.54
C PHE A 437 -29.44 10.06 -14.01
N LEU A 438 -29.02 11.23 -14.49
CA LEU A 438 -29.15 11.62 -15.90
C LEU A 438 -27.77 11.55 -16.55
N SER A 439 -27.58 10.62 -17.47
CA SER A 439 -26.31 10.30 -18.10
C SER A 439 -26.24 10.79 -19.53
N ASN A 440 -25.13 11.41 -19.93
CA ASN A 440 -24.74 11.65 -21.31
C ASN A 440 -23.49 10.83 -21.62
N TYR A 441 -23.62 9.85 -22.52
CA TYR A 441 -22.52 8.97 -22.95
C TYR A 441 -21.81 9.47 -24.22
N HIS A 442 -22.21 10.63 -24.76
CA HIS A 442 -21.50 11.20 -25.90
C HIS A 442 -20.18 11.82 -25.44
N VAL A 443 -19.05 11.40 -26.07
CA VAL A 443 -17.70 11.77 -25.64
C VAL A 443 -17.27 13.19 -26.01
N LYS A 444 -17.98 13.90 -26.89
CA LYS A 444 -17.60 15.22 -27.42
C LYS A 444 -18.63 16.31 -27.19
N SER A 445 -19.92 15.97 -27.08
CA SER A 445 -21.00 16.97 -27.16
C SER A 445 -21.79 17.02 -25.85
N ALA A 446 -21.94 18.22 -25.31
CA ALA A 446 -22.94 18.52 -24.31
C ALA A 446 -24.35 18.52 -24.95
N VAL A 447 -25.38 18.27 -24.16
CA VAL A 447 -26.76 18.21 -24.64
C VAL A 447 -27.71 18.80 -23.60
N ARG A 448 -28.77 19.45 -24.07
CA ARG A 448 -29.89 19.87 -23.25
C ARG A 448 -31.03 18.89 -23.41
N ILE A 449 -31.41 18.23 -22.34
CA ILE A 449 -32.47 17.21 -22.32
C ILE A 449 -33.70 17.70 -21.54
N ARG A 450 -34.85 17.04 -21.75
CA ARG A 450 -36.05 17.22 -20.93
C ARG A 450 -36.31 15.95 -20.11
N PHE A 451 -36.40 16.10 -18.79
CA PHE A 451 -36.75 14.99 -17.90
C PHE A 451 -37.79 15.47 -16.87
N ASP A 452 -38.91 14.72 -16.77
CA ASP A 452 -40.06 15.02 -15.88
C ASP A 452 -40.48 16.50 -15.92
N GLY A 453 -40.62 17.07 -17.16
CA GLY A 453 -41.08 18.43 -17.41
C GLY A 453 -40.01 19.55 -17.25
N ARG A 454 -38.83 19.23 -16.76
CA ARG A 454 -37.70 20.18 -16.56
C ARG A 454 -36.58 19.98 -17.57
N HIS A 455 -35.82 21.04 -17.84
CA HIS A 455 -34.63 20.98 -18.70
C HIS A 455 -33.35 20.86 -17.87
N TYR A 456 -32.40 20.06 -18.36
CA TYR A 456 -31.11 19.83 -17.75
C TYR A 456 -30.02 19.90 -18.82
N ASP A 457 -28.94 20.60 -18.54
CA ASP A 457 -27.75 20.66 -19.38
C ASP A 457 -26.76 19.60 -18.90
N LEU A 458 -26.48 18.63 -19.76
CA LEU A 458 -25.56 17.54 -19.48
C LEU A 458 -24.27 17.71 -20.28
N PRO A 459 -23.11 17.99 -19.64
CA PRO A 459 -21.82 17.96 -20.30
C PRO A 459 -21.56 16.62 -21.02
N ALA A 460 -20.63 16.64 -21.97
CA ALA A 460 -20.14 15.41 -22.58
C ALA A 460 -19.64 14.43 -21.54
N TRP A 461 -19.86 13.13 -21.71
CA TRP A 461 -19.39 12.06 -20.87
C TRP A 461 -19.59 12.34 -19.37
N SER A 462 -20.84 12.59 -18.99
CA SER A 462 -21.17 13.00 -17.62
C SER A 462 -22.44 12.38 -17.08
N ILE A 463 -22.56 12.39 -15.77
CA ILE A 463 -23.74 11.95 -15.03
C ILE A 463 -24.13 13.04 -14.02
N SER A 464 -25.37 13.49 -14.09
CA SER A 464 -25.97 14.36 -13.07
C SER A 464 -26.74 13.55 -12.04
N ILE A 465 -26.58 13.82 -10.75
CA ILE A 465 -27.26 13.15 -9.63
C ILE A 465 -28.35 14.05 -9.10
N LEU A 466 -29.59 13.54 -9.08
CA LEU A 466 -30.80 14.20 -8.60
C LEU A 466 -31.39 13.41 -7.42
N PRO A 467 -31.06 13.72 -6.15
CA PRO A 467 -31.53 12.95 -4.98
C PRO A 467 -33.04 12.99 -4.74
N ASP A 468 -33.72 13.93 -5.35
CA ASP A 468 -35.17 14.20 -5.25
C ASP A 468 -35.90 14.00 -6.59
N CYS A 469 -35.25 13.46 -7.61
CA CYS A 469 -35.70 13.38 -9.01
C CYS A 469 -35.97 14.75 -9.66
N LYS A 470 -35.57 15.85 -9.08
CA LYS A 470 -35.87 17.21 -9.55
C LYS A 470 -34.66 18.13 -9.61
N THR A 471 -33.81 18.09 -8.60
CA THR A 471 -32.68 19.04 -8.44
C THR A 471 -31.34 18.34 -8.69
N ALA A 472 -30.64 18.73 -9.74
CA ALA A 472 -29.29 18.26 -9.99
C ALA A 472 -28.31 18.91 -8.99
N VAL A 473 -27.85 18.13 -8.01
CA VAL A 473 -26.94 18.63 -6.94
C VAL A 473 -25.47 18.38 -7.25
N PHE A 474 -25.18 17.48 -8.19
CA PHE A 474 -23.83 17.12 -8.61
C PHE A 474 -23.82 16.69 -10.07
N ASN A 475 -22.72 17.02 -10.78
CA ASN A 475 -22.39 16.47 -12.11
C ASN A 475 -20.93 16.05 -12.17
N THR A 476 -20.65 14.87 -12.69
CA THR A 476 -19.31 14.25 -12.69
C THR A 476 -18.26 15.01 -13.47
N ALA A 477 -18.64 15.74 -14.52
CA ALA A 477 -17.73 16.55 -15.35
C ALA A 477 -17.61 18.02 -14.90
N THR A 478 -18.40 18.44 -13.90
CA THR A 478 -18.39 19.83 -13.42
C THR A 478 -17.58 19.94 -12.13
N VAL A 479 -16.26 20.06 -12.29
CA VAL A 479 -15.33 20.22 -11.17
C VAL A 479 -15.39 21.67 -10.68
N LYS A 480 -15.75 21.85 -9.41
CA LYS A 480 -15.86 23.18 -8.77
C LYS A 480 -14.68 23.49 -7.84
N GLU A 481 -13.95 22.45 -7.44
CA GLU A 481 -12.83 22.58 -6.52
C GLU A 481 -11.59 23.16 -7.24
N PRO A 482 -10.83 24.04 -6.60
CA PRO A 482 -9.62 24.58 -7.20
C PRO A 482 -8.57 23.49 -7.37
N THR A 483 -7.79 23.56 -8.42
CA THR A 483 -6.59 22.73 -8.56
C THR A 483 -5.50 23.29 -7.67
N LEU A 484 -5.09 22.56 -6.66
CA LEU A 484 -3.94 22.88 -5.82
C LEU A 484 -2.74 22.05 -6.29
N LEU A 485 -1.67 22.72 -6.67
CA LEU A 485 -0.41 22.07 -7.05
C LEU A 485 0.53 22.09 -5.84
N PRO A 486 0.76 20.95 -5.21
CA PRO A 486 1.69 20.88 -4.10
C PRO A 486 3.10 21.30 -4.54
N LYS A 487 3.78 22.07 -3.70
CA LYS A 487 5.13 22.55 -3.95
C LYS A 487 6.12 21.91 -2.96
N MET A 488 7.27 21.46 -3.47
CA MET A 488 8.42 21.11 -2.65
C MET A 488 9.30 22.35 -2.48
N SER A 489 9.43 22.81 -1.24
CA SER A 489 10.23 23.99 -0.88
C SER A 489 11.47 23.53 -0.12
N PRO A 490 12.68 23.63 -0.69
CA PRO A 490 13.90 23.29 -0.01
C PRO A 490 14.09 24.12 1.26
N VAL A 491 14.42 23.46 2.38
CA VAL A 491 14.63 24.11 3.69
C VAL A 491 16.03 23.89 4.25
N MET A 492 16.75 22.92 3.69
CA MET A 492 18.15 22.67 4.02
C MET A 492 18.87 22.13 2.78
N HIS A 493 19.97 22.79 2.39
CA HIS A 493 20.69 22.50 1.16
C HIS A 493 22.11 21.94 1.38
N ARG A 494 22.58 21.88 2.63
CA ARG A 494 23.96 21.45 2.92
C ARG A 494 23.99 20.54 4.13
N PHE A 495 24.62 19.40 3.93
CA PHE A 495 24.93 18.44 4.98
C PHE A 495 26.44 18.35 5.15
N ALA A 496 26.92 18.21 6.38
CA ALA A 496 28.31 17.88 6.68
C ALA A 496 28.49 16.36 6.55
N TRP A 497 28.79 15.92 5.34
CA TRP A 497 28.90 14.50 5.03
C TRP A 497 30.21 13.90 5.53
N GLN A 498 30.11 12.65 5.98
CA GLN A 498 31.22 11.74 6.24
C GLN A 498 30.95 10.47 5.46
N SER A 499 31.99 9.80 4.99
CA SER A 499 31.87 8.67 4.06
C SER A 499 32.68 7.45 4.51
N TYR A 500 32.14 6.26 4.22
CA TYR A 500 32.78 4.95 4.37
C TYR A 500 32.52 4.13 3.12
N SER A 501 33.58 3.71 2.42
CA SER A 501 33.47 2.89 1.20
C SER A 501 33.62 1.41 1.53
N GLU A 502 32.79 0.58 0.90
CA GLU A 502 32.92 -0.88 0.96
C GLU A 502 34.25 -1.30 0.35
N ASP A 503 34.98 -2.16 1.03
CA ASP A 503 36.21 -2.74 0.49
C ASP A 503 35.88 -3.92 -0.44
N THR A 504 35.92 -3.65 -1.74
CA THR A 504 35.61 -4.64 -2.77
C THR A 504 36.76 -5.65 -3.01
N ASN A 505 37.92 -5.43 -2.42
CA ASN A 505 39.10 -6.27 -2.60
C ASN A 505 39.28 -7.30 -1.47
N SER A 506 38.88 -6.98 -0.24
CA SER A 506 39.00 -7.83 0.94
C SER A 506 37.75 -8.65 1.25
N LEU A 507 36.96 -9.01 0.24
CA LEU A 507 35.86 -9.94 0.43
C LEU A 507 36.39 -11.23 1.05
N ASP A 508 35.75 -11.66 2.14
CA ASP A 508 36.18 -12.78 2.98
C ASP A 508 36.17 -14.10 2.20
N ASP A 509 37.38 -14.60 1.89
CA ASP A 509 37.58 -15.87 1.18
C ASP A 509 37.27 -17.09 2.12
N SER A 510 37.08 -16.87 3.42
CA SER A 510 36.60 -17.89 4.40
C SER A 510 35.08 -18.04 4.43
N ALA A 511 34.32 -17.20 3.69
CA ALA A 511 32.89 -17.28 3.60
C ALA A 511 32.39 -18.60 2.95
N PHE A 512 31.10 -18.86 3.04
CA PHE A 512 30.50 -20.05 2.44
C PHE A 512 30.85 -20.20 0.97
N ALA A 513 31.40 -21.34 0.58
CA ALA A 513 31.82 -21.64 -0.79
C ALA A 513 31.23 -22.97 -1.29
N ARG A 514 30.88 -22.99 -2.59
CA ARG A 514 30.32 -24.17 -3.26
C ARG A 514 30.71 -24.16 -4.75
N ASP A 515 30.75 -25.33 -5.35
CA ASP A 515 30.89 -25.46 -6.80
C ASP A 515 29.53 -25.18 -7.47
N GLY A 516 29.57 -24.39 -8.55
CA GLY A 516 28.37 -23.92 -9.26
C GLY A 516 27.72 -22.69 -8.66
N LEU A 517 26.85 -22.06 -9.44
CA LEU A 517 26.12 -20.85 -9.06
C LEU A 517 24.88 -21.18 -8.23
N ILE A 518 24.64 -20.40 -7.18
CA ILE A 518 23.50 -20.55 -6.27
C ILE A 518 22.54 -19.35 -6.47
N GLU A 519 21.25 -19.66 -6.50
CA GLU A 519 20.19 -18.66 -6.58
C GLU A 519 20.22 -17.73 -5.36
N GLN A 520 20.10 -16.41 -5.58
CA GLN A 520 20.33 -15.38 -4.57
C GLN A 520 19.40 -15.52 -3.36
N LEU A 521 18.10 -15.68 -3.59
CA LEU A 521 17.12 -15.67 -2.53
C LEU A 521 17.27 -16.86 -1.58
N SER A 522 17.81 -17.99 -2.07
CA SER A 522 18.09 -19.17 -1.25
C SER A 522 19.18 -18.94 -0.18
N LEU A 523 20.02 -17.93 -0.40
CA LEU A 523 21.08 -17.54 0.55
C LEU A 523 20.68 -16.31 1.37
N THR A 524 20.07 -15.31 0.74
CA THR A 524 19.72 -14.04 1.41
C THR A 524 18.46 -14.15 2.27
N TRP A 525 17.53 -15.05 1.93
CA TRP A 525 16.21 -15.15 2.57
C TRP A 525 15.49 -13.81 2.65
N ASP A 526 15.75 -12.94 1.69
CA ASP A 526 15.30 -11.55 1.65
C ASP A 526 15.67 -10.72 2.91
N LYS A 527 16.79 -11.04 3.57
CA LYS A 527 17.33 -10.26 4.68
C LYS A 527 18.18 -9.08 4.22
N SER A 528 18.72 -9.18 3.00
CA SER A 528 19.46 -8.13 2.28
C SER A 528 19.06 -8.14 0.81
N ASP A 529 19.19 -6.99 0.14
CA ASP A 529 19.06 -6.89 -1.32
C ASP A 529 20.30 -7.47 -2.02
N TYR A 530 21.41 -7.66 -1.32
CA TYR A 530 22.74 -7.87 -1.89
C TYR A 530 23.24 -9.29 -1.67
N LEU A 531 23.86 -9.85 -2.74
CA LEU A 531 24.67 -11.07 -2.67
C LEU A 531 25.93 -10.90 -3.49
N TRP A 532 27.07 -11.13 -2.86
CA TRP A 532 28.36 -11.26 -3.52
C TRP A 532 28.57 -12.68 -4.04
N TYR A 533 29.01 -12.77 -5.30
CA TYR A 533 29.50 -13.96 -5.96
C TYR A 533 30.96 -13.74 -6.27
N THR A 534 31.88 -14.47 -5.66
CA THR A 534 33.33 -14.30 -5.86
C THR A 534 33.96 -15.61 -6.32
N THR A 535 34.83 -15.52 -7.31
CA THR A 535 35.60 -16.67 -7.78
C THR A 535 37.01 -16.24 -8.20
N HIS A 536 37.92 -17.21 -8.27
CA HIS A 536 39.29 -17.01 -8.68
C HIS A 536 39.59 -17.72 -10.01
N VAL A 537 40.21 -17.01 -10.95
CA VAL A 537 40.56 -17.51 -12.26
C VAL A 537 42.09 -17.44 -12.43
N ASN A 538 42.71 -18.59 -12.67
CA ASN A 538 44.15 -18.63 -12.94
C ASN A 538 44.45 -18.42 -14.43
N ILE A 539 45.32 -17.45 -14.74
CA ILE A 539 45.75 -17.08 -16.08
C ILE A 539 47.20 -17.53 -16.29
N GLY A 540 47.39 -18.39 -17.29
CA GLY A 540 48.72 -18.90 -17.65
C GLY A 540 49.64 -17.82 -18.21
N SER A 541 50.96 -17.98 -18.02
CA SER A 541 51.98 -17.04 -18.54
C SER A 541 52.04 -16.97 -20.07
N ASN A 542 51.50 -17.98 -20.75
CA ASN A 542 51.54 -18.11 -22.22
C ASN A 542 50.31 -17.50 -22.91
N GLU A 543 49.37 -16.91 -22.17
CA GLU A 543 48.18 -16.29 -22.74
C GLU A 543 48.56 -15.12 -23.66
N ARG A 544 48.02 -15.14 -24.91
CA ARG A 544 48.36 -14.15 -25.96
C ARG A 544 47.97 -12.73 -25.56
N PHE A 545 46.85 -12.55 -24.86
CA PHE A 545 46.37 -11.24 -24.46
C PHE A 545 47.34 -10.51 -23.52
N LEU A 546 48.13 -11.22 -22.73
CA LEU A 546 49.16 -10.62 -21.86
C LEU A 546 50.25 -9.86 -22.66
N LYS A 547 50.48 -10.24 -23.91
CA LYS A 547 51.44 -9.61 -24.81
C LYS A 547 50.78 -8.63 -25.79
N SER A 548 49.58 -8.95 -26.28
CA SER A 548 48.88 -8.15 -27.29
C SER A 548 48.09 -6.97 -26.69
N GLY A 549 47.81 -6.99 -25.42
CA GLY A 549 46.95 -5.98 -24.77
C GLY A 549 45.46 -6.08 -25.12
N GLN A 550 45.03 -7.10 -25.88
CA GLN A 550 43.64 -7.38 -26.18
C GLN A 550 43.02 -8.18 -25.04
N TRP A 551 42.53 -7.45 -24.03
CA TRP A 551 41.97 -8.05 -22.79
C TRP A 551 40.84 -9.04 -23.08
N PRO A 552 40.70 -10.11 -22.26
CA PRO A 552 39.61 -11.06 -22.38
C PRO A 552 38.29 -10.40 -22.06
N GLN A 553 37.20 -10.90 -22.68
CA GLN A 553 35.83 -10.44 -22.43
C GLN A 553 35.18 -11.34 -21.42
N LEU A 554 34.72 -10.73 -20.32
CA LEU A 554 33.86 -11.38 -19.29
C LEU A 554 32.41 -11.15 -19.64
N SER A 555 31.62 -12.24 -19.73
CA SER A 555 30.16 -12.17 -19.88
C SER A 555 29.52 -12.89 -18.70
N VAL A 556 28.53 -12.22 -18.08
CA VAL A 556 27.77 -12.71 -16.91
C VAL A 556 26.30 -12.55 -17.16
N TYR A 557 25.56 -13.64 -17.18
CA TYR A 557 24.10 -13.62 -17.24
C TYR A 557 23.49 -13.71 -15.84
N SER A 558 22.48 -12.87 -15.57
CA SER A 558 21.72 -12.83 -14.31
C SER A 558 20.22 -12.86 -14.59
N ALA A 559 19.47 -13.57 -13.73
CA ALA A 559 18.01 -13.54 -13.72
C ALA A 559 17.44 -12.21 -13.21
N GLY A 560 18.26 -11.33 -12.66
CA GLY A 560 17.85 -9.98 -12.21
C GLY A 560 18.50 -9.61 -10.87
N HIS A 561 18.39 -8.37 -10.38
CA HIS A 561 17.70 -7.24 -11.06
C HIS A 561 18.72 -6.19 -11.50
N SER A 562 19.82 -6.10 -10.77
CA SER A 562 20.96 -5.20 -11.00
C SER A 562 22.25 -5.92 -10.61
N MET A 563 23.35 -5.62 -11.28
CA MET A 563 24.64 -6.24 -10.97
C MET A 563 25.77 -5.25 -11.20
N GLN A 564 26.82 -5.35 -10.35
CA GLN A 564 28.09 -4.66 -10.51
C GLN A 564 29.20 -5.70 -10.61
N VAL A 565 30.17 -5.48 -11.49
CA VAL A 565 31.27 -6.43 -11.77
C VAL A 565 32.62 -5.81 -11.41
N PHE A 566 33.37 -6.55 -10.63
CA PHE A 566 34.72 -6.19 -10.18
C PHE A 566 35.73 -7.27 -10.57
N VAL A 567 36.93 -6.87 -10.99
CA VAL A 567 38.07 -7.78 -11.18
C VAL A 567 39.25 -7.20 -10.44
N ASN A 568 39.84 -7.98 -9.55
CA ASN A 568 40.92 -7.57 -8.68
C ASN A 568 40.64 -6.26 -7.93
N GLY A 569 39.38 -6.13 -7.38
CA GLY A 569 38.90 -4.96 -6.67
C GLY A 569 38.54 -3.76 -7.55
N ARG A 570 38.86 -3.76 -8.84
CA ARG A 570 38.52 -2.67 -9.77
C ARG A 570 37.13 -2.88 -10.36
N SER A 571 36.27 -1.85 -10.34
CA SER A 571 34.98 -1.84 -11.02
C SER A 571 35.11 -1.82 -12.54
N TYR A 572 34.31 -2.66 -13.22
CA TYR A 572 34.19 -2.72 -14.69
C TYR A 572 32.81 -2.30 -15.19
N GLY A 573 31.95 -1.86 -14.29
CA GLY A 573 30.66 -1.30 -14.59
C GLY A 573 29.49 -2.01 -13.90
N SER A 574 28.31 -1.45 -14.12
CA SER A 574 27.04 -1.93 -13.62
C SER A 574 26.05 -2.09 -14.77
N VAL A 575 25.16 -3.07 -14.63
CA VAL A 575 24.04 -3.32 -15.54
C VAL A 575 22.79 -3.63 -14.73
N TYR A 576 21.63 -3.30 -15.29
CA TYR A 576 20.33 -3.54 -14.64
C TYR A 576 19.26 -3.87 -15.68
N GLY A 577 18.25 -4.61 -15.27
CA GLY A 577 17.05 -4.90 -16.04
C GLY A 577 16.01 -3.79 -15.93
N GLY A 578 14.76 -4.15 -16.14
CA GLY A 578 13.61 -3.27 -15.98
C GLY A 578 12.39 -4.05 -15.51
N TYR A 579 11.30 -3.35 -15.21
CA TYR A 579 10.06 -3.95 -14.72
C TYR A 579 9.54 -5.07 -15.65
N ASP A 580 9.52 -4.82 -16.96
CA ASP A 580 8.97 -5.77 -17.94
C ASP A 580 9.95 -6.89 -18.29
N ASN A 581 11.26 -6.67 -18.10
CA ASN A 581 12.32 -7.66 -18.27
C ASN A 581 13.42 -7.47 -17.22
N PRO A 582 13.37 -8.18 -16.09
CA PRO A 582 14.35 -8.05 -15.02
C PRO A 582 15.70 -8.71 -15.34
N LYS A 583 15.76 -9.58 -16.35
CA LYS A 583 16.97 -10.31 -16.76
C LYS A 583 17.99 -9.38 -17.40
N LEU A 584 19.27 -9.63 -17.16
CA LEU A 584 20.35 -8.79 -17.63
C LEU A 584 21.62 -9.58 -17.93
N THR A 585 22.47 -9.01 -18.78
CA THR A 585 23.78 -9.56 -19.09
C THR A 585 24.84 -8.46 -19.03
N PHE A 586 25.87 -8.68 -18.25
CA PHE A 586 27.11 -7.90 -18.35
C PHE A 586 28.00 -8.50 -19.44
N SER A 587 28.59 -7.66 -20.25
CA SER A 587 29.62 -8.07 -21.23
C SER A 587 30.63 -6.95 -21.38
N GLY A 588 31.87 -7.23 -20.94
CA GLY A 588 32.94 -6.21 -20.92
C GLY A 588 34.33 -6.79 -20.96
N TYR A 589 35.30 -6.04 -21.55
CA TYR A 589 36.68 -6.39 -21.51
C TYR A 589 37.30 -6.11 -20.15
N VAL A 590 37.96 -7.10 -19.55
CA VAL A 590 38.48 -7.04 -18.18
C VAL A 590 40.00 -7.25 -18.19
N LYS A 591 40.73 -6.37 -17.50
CA LYS A 591 42.18 -6.47 -17.35
C LYS A 591 42.51 -7.57 -16.34
N MET A 592 43.29 -8.54 -16.77
CA MET A 592 43.77 -9.66 -15.97
C MET A 592 45.29 -9.80 -16.08
N TRP A 593 45.90 -10.35 -15.04
CA TRP A 593 47.33 -10.62 -14.99
C TRP A 593 47.63 -12.12 -15.01
N GLN A 594 48.88 -12.47 -15.27
CA GLN A 594 49.36 -13.83 -15.03
C GLN A 594 49.13 -14.23 -13.57
N GLY A 595 48.70 -15.47 -13.35
CA GLY A 595 48.38 -16.00 -12.02
C GLY A 595 46.90 -15.84 -11.63
N SER A 596 46.65 -15.82 -10.37
CA SER A 596 45.27 -15.76 -9.83
C SER A 596 44.66 -14.38 -9.98
N ASN A 597 43.44 -14.31 -10.55
CA ASN A 597 42.62 -13.11 -10.66
C ASN A 597 41.29 -13.33 -9.95
N LYS A 598 40.91 -12.40 -9.09
CA LYS A 598 39.65 -12.41 -8.33
C LYS A 598 38.55 -11.73 -9.14
N ILE A 599 37.48 -12.43 -9.46
CA ILE A 599 36.27 -11.88 -10.06
C ILE A 599 35.22 -11.82 -8.96
N SER A 600 34.67 -10.63 -8.70
CA SER A 600 33.58 -10.42 -7.72
C SER A 600 32.39 -9.76 -8.40
N ILE A 601 31.22 -10.33 -8.23
CA ILE A 601 29.96 -9.85 -8.80
C ILE A 601 29.02 -9.55 -7.65
N LEU A 602 28.60 -8.30 -7.52
CA LEU A 602 27.53 -7.91 -6.60
C LEU A 602 26.20 -7.95 -7.33
N SER A 603 25.33 -8.87 -6.95
CA SER A 603 23.95 -8.90 -7.40
C SER A 603 23.06 -8.16 -6.41
N SER A 604 22.16 -7.30 -6.91
CA SER A 604 21.22 -6.52 -6.10
C SER A 604 19.78 -6.77 -6.55
N ALA A 605 18.93 -7.26 -5.63
CA ALA A 605 17.49 -7.39 -5.84
C ALA A 605 16.79 -6.03 -5.62
N VAL A 606 15.80 -5.70 -6.45
CA VAL A 606 15.01 -4.46 -6.36
C VAL A 606 13.54 -4.81 -6.20
N GLY A 607 13.21 -5.39 -5.06
CA GLY A 607 11.89 -5.98 -4.79
C GLY A 607 11.73 -7.38 -5.37
N LEU A 608 10.86 -8.18 -4.78
CA LEU A 608 10.53 -9.52 -5.26
C LEU A 608 9.20 -9.49 -6.02
N PRO A 609 8.96 -10.46 -6.92
CA PRO A 609 7.73 -10.56 -7.68
C PRO A 609 6.51 -10.53 -6.75
N ASN A 610 5.50 -9.76 -7.13
CA ASN A 610 4.24 -9.65 -6.37
C ASN A 610 3.04 -10.21 -7.12
N ASN A 611 3.21 -10.54 -8.39
CA ASN A 611 2.16 -11.07 -9.27
C ASN A 611 2.77 -12.08 -10.25
N GLY A 612 1.94 -12.94 -10.82
CA GLY A 612 2.30 -13.99 -11.77
C GLY A 612 2.00 -15.38 -11.24
N ASP A 613 2.01 -16.35 -12.15
CA ASP A 613 1.84 -17.77 -11.83
C ASP A 613 3.11 -18.32 -11.17
N HIS A 614 2.94 -19.05 -10.08
CA HIS A 614 4.05 -19.74 -9.40
C HIS A 614 5.31 -18.89 -9.22
N PHE A 615 5.13 -17.59 -8.85
CA PHE A 615 6.26 -16.67 -8.68
C PHE A 615 7.23 -17.10 -7.57
N GLU A 616 6.83 -18.04 -6.69
CA GLU A 616 7.73 -18.73 -5.77
C GLU A 616 8.84 -19.50 -6.48
N LEU A 617 8.66 -19.85 -7.75
CA LEU A 617 9.67 -20.53 -8.56
C LEU A 617 10.61 -19.57 -9.30
N TRP A 618 10.28 -18.29 -9.32
CA TRP A 618 11.10 -17.29 -10.01
C TRP A 618 12.39 -17.06 -9.23
N ASN A 619 13.49 -17.02 -9.98
CA ASN A 619 14.82 -16.92 -9.45
C ASN A 619 15.38 -15.51 -9.60
N VAL A 620 16.28 -15.14 -8.69
CA VAL A 620 16.99 -13.86 -8.65
C VAL A 620 18.49 -14.12 -8.58
N GLY A 621 19.31 -13.22 -9.09
CA GLY A 621 20.76 -13.29 -8.97
C GLY A 621 21.46 -13.94 -10.16
N VAL A 622 22.74 -14.19 -10.00
CA VAL A 622 23.60 -14.74 -11.06
C VAL A 622 23.38 -16.24 -11.17
N LEU A 623 22.81 -16.67 -12.29
CA LEU A 623 22.53 -18.09 -12.56
C LEU A 623 23.41 -18.65 -13.68
N GLY A 624 24.19 -17.78 -14.34
CA GLY A 624 25.06 -18.15 -15.46
C GLY A 624 24.32 -18.23 -16.82
N PRO A 625 25.08 -18.43 -17.91
CA PRO A 625 26.50 -18.71 -17.90
C PRO A 625 27.36 -17.50 -17.51
N VAL A 626 28.49 -17.79 -16.84
CA VAL A 626 29.59 -16.85 -16.59
C VAL A 626 30.76 -17.32 -17.44
N THR A 627 31.19 -16.49 -18.41
CA THR A 627 32.18 -16.94 -19.38
C THR A 627 33.28 -15.91 -19.62
N LEU A 628 34.49 -16.37 -19.83
CA LEU A 628 35.65 -15.58 -20.18
C LEU A 628 36.11 -15.98 -21.60
N SER A 629 36.05 -15.07 -22.56
CA SER A 629 36.40 -15.28 -23.96
C SER A 629 37.66 -14.49 -24.31
N GLY A 630 38.41 -14.96 -25.33
CA GLY A 630 39.66 -14.33 -25.76
C GLY A 630 40.94 -14.95 -25.13
N LEU A 631 40.78 -16.11 -24.50
CA LEU A 631 41.89 -16.93 -24.02
C LEU A 631 42.50 -17.75 -25.18
N ASN A 632 43.68 -18.32 -24.99
CA ASN A 632 44.28 -19.22 -25.97
C ASN A 632 43.40 -20.43 -26.29
N GLU A 633 42.63 -20.92 -25.33
CA GLU A 633 41.62 -21.97 -25.48
C GLU A 633 40.29 -21.48 -26.09
N GLY A 634 40.22 -20.19 -26.41
CA GLY A 634 39.05 -19.52 -26.94
C GLY A 634 38.10 -19.01 -25.86
N LYS A 635 37.31 -19.88 -25.23
CA LYS A 635 36.31 -19.54 -24.22
C LYS A 635 36.35 -20.49 -23.04
N ARG A 636 36.33 -19.95 -21.84
CA ARG A 636 36.23 -20.70 -20.58
C ARG A 636 34.91 -20.42 -19.88
N ASP A 637 34.19 -21.48 -19.52
CA ASP A 637 32.98 -21.38 -18.68
C ASP A 637 33.39 -21.44 -17.21
N LEU A 638 33.01 -20.41 -16.46
CA LEU A 638 33.27 -20.26 -15.03
C LEU A 638 32.08 -20.66 -14.17
N SER A 639 30.95 -20.99 -14.77
CA SER A 639 29.68 -21.22 -14.05
C SER A 639 29.73 -22.35 -13.05
N HIS A 640 30.54 -23.41 -13.36
CA HIS A 640 30.61 -24.63 -12.58
C HIS A 640 31.82 -24.73 -11.65
N GLN A 641 32.70 -23.71 -11.65
CA GLN A 641 33.83 -23.69 -10.74
C GLN A 641 33.40 -23.31 -9.30
N ARG A 642 34.36 -23.23 -8.39
CA ARG A 642 34.15 -22.87 -7.01
C ARG A 642 33.79 -21.39 -6.87
N TRP A 643 32.64 -21.09 -6.29
CA TRP A 643 32.16 -19.74 -5.97
C TRP A 643 32.09 -19.56 -4.46
N ILE A 644 32.42 -18.38 -3.99
CA ILE A 644 32.36 -17.91 -2.60
C ILE A 644 31.20 -16.92 -2.53
N TYR A 645 30.38 -17.02 -1.50
CA TYR A 645 29.16 -16.27 -1.32
C TYR A 645 29.20 -15.45 -0.04
N GLN A 646 28.89 -14.17 -0.13
CA GLN A 646 28.68 -13.30 1.05
C GLN A 646 27.36 -12.58 0.93
N VAL A 647 26.47 -12.76 1.92
CA VAL A 647 25.18 -12.10 2.00
C VAL A 647 25.35 -10.70 2.56
N GLY A 648 24.80 -9.71 1.85
CA GLY A 648 24.79 -8.31 2.28
C GLY A 648 26.13 -7.59 2.06
N LEU A 649 26.12 -6.35 2.49
CA LEU A 649 27.30 -5.45 2.49
C LEU A 649 27.93 -5.43 3.89
N LYS A 650 29.19 -5.06 3.98
CA LYS A 650 29.91 -4.92 5.25
C LYS A 650 29.24 -3.87 6.14
N GLY A 651 28.84 -2.74 5.56
CA GLY A 651 28.12 -1.68 6.28
C GLY A 651 26.73 -2.13 6.80
N GLU A 652 26.04 -3.04 6.10
CA GLU A 652 24.82 -3.66 6.64
C GLU A 652 25.12 -4.52 7.88
N SER A 653 26.16 -5.37 7.81
CA SER A 653 26.55 -6.24 8.92
C SER A 653 27.03 -5.46 10.15
N LEU A 654 27.65 -4.31 9.96
CA LEU A 654 28.07 -3.38 11.02
C LEU A 654 26.92 -2.51 11.52
N GLY A 655 25.75 -2.54 10.86
CA GLY A 655 24.61 -1.72 11.21
C GLY A 655 24.83 -0.23 11.03
N LEU A 656 25.65 0.21 10.05
CA LEU A 656 26.02 1.62 9.82
C LEU A 656 24.83 2.55 9.70
N HIS A 657 23.68 2.02 9.29
CA HIS A 657 22.40 2.75 9.17
C HIS A 657 21.76 3.09 10.53
N THR A 658 22.21 2.46 11.63
CA THR A 658 21.68 2.69 12.97
C THR A 658 22.51 3.74 13.74
N VAL A 659 21.91 4.34 14.76
CA VAL A 659 22.60 5.32 15.61
C VAL A 659 23.83 4.68 16.29
N THR A 660 23.69 3.46 16.79
CA THR A 660 24.78 2.74 17.47
C THR A 660 25.82 2.25 16.48
N GLY A 661 25.40 1.58 15.39
CA GLY A 661 26.31 1.03 14.38
C GLY A 661 27.07 2.10 13.58
N SER A 662 26.52 3.32 13.49
CA SER A 662 27.21 4.43 12.81
C SER A 662 28.52 4.85 13.46
N SER A 663 28.86 4.31 14.63
CA SER A 663 30.14 4.51 15.32
C SER A 663 31.11 3.32 15.15
N ALA A 664 30.74 2.28 14.40
CA ALA A 664 31.52 1.05 14.26
C ALA A 664 32.74 1.16 13.31
N VAL A 665 32.84 2.25 12.56
CA VAL A 665 33.91 2.49 11.58
C VAL A 665 34.46 3.91 11.70
N GLU A 666 35.68 4.09 11.21
CA GLU A 666 36.21 5.43 10.98
C GLU A 666 35.62 5.99 9.69
N TRP A 667 34.98 7.16 9.83
CA TRP A 667 34.38 7.87 8.70
C TRP A 667 35.39 8.90 8.17
N ALA A 668 35.71 8.80 6.90
CA ALA A 668 36.53 9.83 6.23
C ALA A 668 35.74 11.14 6.08
N GLY A 669 36.46 12.26 6.06
CA GLY A 669 35.87 13.55 5.71
C GLY A 669 35.27 13.54 4.30
N PRO A 670 34.64 14.64 3.82
CA PRO A 670 34.00 14.69 2.52
C PRO A 670 35.01 14.58 1.37
N GLY A 671 35.48 13.38 1.15
CA GLY A 671 36.34 13.00 0.03
C GLY A 671 35.48 12.38 -1.05
N GLY A 672 35.34 13.06 -2.18
CA GLY A 672 34.93 12.56 -3.47
C GLY A 672 33.80 11.53 -3.49
N GLY A 673 32.56 11.94 -3.26
CA GLY A 673 31.36 11.07 -3.19
C GLY A 673 30.93 10.43 -4.51
N THR A 674 31.84 10.14 -5.42
CA THR A 674 31.55 9.52 -6.73
C THR A 674 31.89 8.03 -6.79
N GLN A 675 32.43 7.45 -5.70
CA GLN A 675 32.76 6.03 -5.70
C GLN A 675 31.50 5.17 -5.47
N PRO A 676 31.32 4.10 -6.24
CA PRO A 676 30.28 3.10 -5.98
C PRO A 676 30.43 2.45 -4.61
N LEU A 677 29.31 1.93 -4.08
CA LEU A 677 29.24 1.19 -2.81
C LEU A 677 29.80 2.00 -1.63
N THR A 678 29.35 3.24 -1.50
CA THR A 678 29.78 4.13 -0.42
C THR A 678 28.62 4.49 0.49
N TRP A 679 28.85 4.35 1.79
CA TRP A 679 27.97 4.81 2.85
C TRP A 679 28.31 6.25 3.20
N HIS A 680 27.27 7.07 3.33
CA HIS A 680 27.40 8.46 3.72
C HIS A 680 26.55 8.72 4.96
N LYS A 681 27.05 9.48 5.92
CA LYS A 681 26.25 9.94 7.05
C LYS A 681 26.37 11.44 7.24
N ALA A 682 25.32 12.03 7.78
CA ALA A 682 25.27 13.43 8.20
C ALA A 682 24.31 13.59 9.37
N LEU A 683 24.56 14.63 10.18
CA LEU A 683 23.63 15.05 11.22
C LEU A 683 22.87 16.29 10.77
N PHE A 684 21.58 16.36 11.12
CA PHE A 684 20.74 17.51 10.79
C PHE A 684 19.70 17.81 11.87
N ASN A 685 19.16 19.02 11.84
CA ASN A 685 18.05 19.45 12.69
C ASN A 685 16.74 19.34 11.93
N ALA A 686 15.66 18.99 12.61
CA ALA A 686 14.34 18.95 11.99
C ALA A 686 13.96 20.34 11.46
N PRO A 687 13.40 20.44 10.26
CA PRO A 687 12.83 21.69 9.76
C PRO A 687 11.73 22.20 10.69
N ALA A 688 11.69 23.52 10.91
CA ALA A 688 10.62 24.16 11.67
C ALA A 688 9.23 23.91 11.04
N GLY A 689 8.18 24.09 11.83
CA GLY A 689 6.79 23.94 11.38
C GLY A 689 6.30 22.48 11.37
N SER A 690 5.12 22.29 10.79
CA SER A 690 4.40 21.00 10.77
C SER A 690 4.28 20.39 9.39
N ASP A 691 4.70 21.09 8.32
CA ASP A 691 4.61 20.60 6.96
C ASP A 691 5.35 19.27 6.77
N PRO A 692 4.86 18.35 5.97
CA PRO A 692 5.53 17.09 5.65
C PRO A 692 6.95 17.32 5.11
N VAL A 693 7.86 16.42 5.46
CA VAL A 693 9.28 16.51 5.10
C VAL A 693 9.62 15.44 4.06
N ALA A 694 10.44 15.81 3.10
CA ALA A 694 11.01 14.91 2.12
C ALA A 694 12.52 15.15 1.94
N LEU A 695 13.22 14.09 1.54
CA LEU A 695 14.59 14.15 1.03
C LEU A 695 14.55 14.28 -0.49
N ASP A 696 15.29 15.24 -1.03
CA ASP A 696 15.62 15.31 -2.46
C ASP A 696 16.82 14.41 -2.74
N MET A 697 16.59 13.33 -3.46
CA MET A 697 17.64 12.39 -3.84
C MET A 697 17.94 12.47 -5.35
N GLY A 698 17.51 13.53 -6.02
CA GLY A 698 17.59 13.65 -7.47
C GLY A 698 19.01 13.75 -8.07
N SER A 699 20.01 14.05 -7.25
CA SER A 699 21.42 14.10 -7.64
C SER A 699 22.19 12.79 -7.38
N MET A 700 21.56 11.84 -6.67
CA MET A 700 22.16 10.55 -6.33
C MET A 700 21.92 9.52 -7.45
N GLY A 701 22.62 8.41 -7.42
CA GLY A 701 22.47 7.31 -8.39
C GLY A 701 21.36 6.34 -7.98
N LYS A 702 21.74 5.29 -7.26
CA LYS A 702 20.84 4.23 -6.75
C LYS A 702 21.32 3.79 -5.37
N GLY A 703 20.37 3.48 -4.49
CA GLY A 703 20.73 2.95 -3.18
C GLY A 703 19.57 2.94 -2.20
N GLN A 704 19.92 3.10 -0.94
CA GLN A 704 18.97 3.05 0.17
C GLN A 704 19.24 4.21 1.15
N VAL A 705 18.18 4.66 1.86
CA VAL A 705 18.29 5.81 2.77
C VAL A 705 17.59 5.55 4.10
N TRP A 706 18.21 5.98 5.20
CA TRP A 706 17.71 5.84 6.56
C TRP A 706 17.76 7.16 7.32
N VAL A 707 16.77 7.37 8.17
CA VAL A 707 16.71 8.50 9.10
C VAL A 707 16.52 7.94 10.52
N ASN A 708 17.47 8.23 11.41
CA ASN A 708 17.47 7.73 12.79
C ASN A 708 17.34 6.19 12.88
N GLY A 709 17.95 5.45 11.94
CA GLY A 709 17.89 3.99 11.83
C GLY A 709 16.60 3.46 11.19
N ARG A 710 15.64 4.32 10.86
CA ARG A 710 14.41 3.93 10.16
C ARG A 710 14.60 4.02 8.66
N HIS A 711 14.33 2.96 7.95
CA HIS A 711 14.58 2.84 6.52
C HIS A 711 13.48 3.56 5.71
N ALA A 712 13.80 4.68 5.09
CA ALA A 712 12.86 5.44 4.27
C ALA A 712 12.56 4.79 2.93
N GLY A 713 13.49 4.01 2.39
CA GLY A 713 13.25 3.19 1.20
C GLY A 713 14.46 3.09 0.28
N ARG A 714 14.27 2.37 -0.81
CA ARG A 714 15.20 2.37 -1.94
C ARG A 714 15.02 3.65 -2.74
N TYR A 715 16.11 4.27 -3.20
CA TYR A 715 16.06 5.37 -4.16
C TYR A 715 16.78 4.99 -5.46
N TRP A 716 16.31 5.56 -6.56
CA TRP A 716 16.91 5.40 -7.87
C TRP A 716 16.58 6.58 -8.76
N SER A 717 17.62 7.28 -9.21
CA SER A 717 17.49 8.41 -10.16
C SER A 717 17.31 7.91 -11.59
N TYR A 718 16.32 7.02 -11.77
CA TYR A 718 15.97 6.46 -13.07
C TYR A 718 14.89 7.35 -13.73
N ARG A 719 15.19 7.82 -14.94
CA ARG A 719 14.30 8.72 -15.67
C ARG A 719 13.20 7.96 -16.39
N ALA A 720 12.01 8.50 -16.36
CA ALA A 720 10.90 8.07 -17.19
C ALA A 720 11.17 8.34 -18.68
N HIS A 721 10.53 7.57 -19.55
CA HIS A 721 10.63 7.81 -20.99
C HIS A 721 10.28 9.27 -21.33
N SER A 722 10.99 9.86 -22.30
CA SER A 722 10.77 11.26 -22.72
C SER A 722 9.50 11.49 -23.56
N ARG A 723 8.79 10.42 -23.94
CA ARG A 723 7.58 10.46 -24.76
C ARG A 723 6.39 9.89 -23.97
N GLY A 724 5.17 10.33 -24.35
CA GLY A 724 3.93 9.74 -23.82
C GLY A 724 3.14 10.61 -22.87
N CYS A 725 3.72 11.69 -22.29
CA CYS A 725 2.96 12.67 -21.53
C CYS A 725 2.20 13.59 -22.48
N GLY A 726 0.89 13.49 -22.48
CA GLY A 726 0.00 14.28 -23.29
C GLY A 726 -1.13 14.94 -22.49
N ARG A 727 -1.95 15.77 -23.13
CA ARG A 727 -3.19 16.25 -22.51
C ARG A 727 -4.14 15.08 -22.33
N CYS A 728 -4.57 14.88 -21.11
CA CYS A 728 -5.50 13.81 -20.73
C CYS A 728 -6.94 14.29 -20.93
N SER A 729 -7.73 13.56 -21.74
CA SER A 729 -9.17 13.77 -21.81
C SER A 729 -9.85 12.93 -20.72
N TYR A 730 -10.80 13.53 -19.99
CA TYR A 730 -11.63 12.77 -19.06
C TYR A 730 -12.72 11.94 -19.75
N ALA A 731 -13.04 12.27 -21.01
CA ALA A 731 -14.11 11.64 -21.76
C ALA A 731 -13.62 10.42 -22.52
N GLY A 732 -14.31 9.32 -22.36
CA GLY A 732 -13.97 8.02 -22.94
C GLY A 732 -13.41 7.04 -21.89
N THR A 733 -12.92 5.89 -22.37
CA THR A 733 -12.37 4.87 -21.48
C THR A 733 -10.94 5.21 -21.11
N TYR A 734 -10.68 5.35 -19.83
CA TYR A 734 -9.34 5.56 -19.27
C TYR A 734 -8.47 4.30 -19.35
N ARG A 735 -7.19 4.49 -19.59
CA ARG A 735 -6.11 3.51 -19.41
C ARG A 735 -4.90 4.18 -18.76
N GLU A 736 -4.17 3.43 -17.94
CA GLU A 736 -3.03 3.92 -17.15
C GLU A 736 -1.87 4.45 -18.01
N ASP A 737 -1.74 3.99 -19.24
CA ASP A 737 -0.69 4.40 -20.19
C ASP A 737 -1.04 5.68 -20.99
N GLN A 738 -2.30 6.15 -20.92
CA GLN A 738 -2.77 7.29 -21.72
C GLN A 738 -2.54 8.65 -21.06
N CYS A 739 -2.60 8.66 -19.71
CA CYS A 739 -2.51 9.86 -18.91
C CYS A 739 -1.34 9.74 -17.96
N THR A 740 -0.20 10.24 -18.34
CA THR A 740 1.03 10.18 -17.54
C THR A 740 1.67 11.55 -17.40
N SER A 741 2.46 11.70 -16.35
CA SER A 741 3.24 12.91 -16.04
C SER A 741 4.72 12.54 -15.84
N ASN A 742 5.57 13.54 -15.65
CA ASN A 742 7.02 13.43 -15.44
C ASN A 742 7.82 12.75 -16.57
N CYS A 743 7.33 12.73 -17.81
CA CYS A 743 8.08 12.19 -18.95
C CYS A 743 9.41 12.94 -19.14
N GLY A 744 10.52 12.17 -19.18
CA GLY A 744 11.88 12.69 -19.26
C GLY A 744 12.49 13.12 -17.92
N ASP A 745 11.66 13.17 -16.85
CA ASP A 745 12.10 13.44 -15.48
C ASP A 745 12.34 12.16 -14.70
N LEU A 746 12.82 12.29 -13.46
CA LEU A 746 12.97 11.16 -12.55
C LEU A 746 11.61 10.55 -12.22
N SER A 747 11.50 9.23 -12.24
CA SER A 747 10.27 8.54 -11.83
C SER A 747 9.92 8.80 -10.36
N GLN A 748 10.94 8.95 -9.51
CA GLN A 748 10.80 9.45 -8.13
C GLN A 748 12.04 10.30 -7.78
N ARG A 749 11.82 11.50 -7.26
CA ARG A 749 12.85 12.42 -6.79
C ARG A 749 12.80 12.62 -5.28
N TRP A 750 11.59 12.74 -4.73
CA TRP A 750 11.30 13.09 -3.34
C TRP A 750 10.97 11.85 -2.53
N TYR A 751 11.62 11.68 -1.37
CA TYR A 751 11.45 10.53 -0.49
C TYR A 751 10.91 10.98 0.86
N HIS A 752 9.74 10.47 1.23
CA HIS A 752 9.01 10.87 2.41
C HIS A 752 9.77 10.53 3.69
N VAL A 753 9.91 11.52 4.57
CA VAL A 753 10.45 11.36 5.93
C VAL A 753 9.35 11.74 6.92
N PRO A 754 8.68 10.78 7.55
CA PRO A 754 7.66 11.06 8.56
C PRO A 754 8.22 11.93 9.67
N ARG A 755 7.53 13.02 10.04
CA ARG A 755 7.99 13.91 11.11
C ARG A 755 8.15 13.23 12.47
N SER A 756 7.34 12.16 12.72
CA SER A 756 7.47 11.34 13.93
C SER A 756 8.81 10.61 14.06
N TRP A 757 9.55 10.49 12.96
CA TRP A 757 10.89 9.93 12.98
C TRP A 757 11.95 10.95 13.41
N LEU A 758 11.62 12.24 13.39
CA LEU A 758 12.56 13.34 13.62
C LEU A 758 12.55 13.79 15.08
N LYS A 759 13.74 14.00 15.62
CA LYS A 759 14.01 14.73 16.83
C LYS A 759 14.19 16.22 16.50
N PRO A 760 14.00 17.15 17.44
CA PRO A 760 14.26 18.57 17.17
C PRO A 760 15.65 18.84 16.59
N SER A 761 16.68 18.11 17.08
CA SER A 761 18.08 18.24 16.63
C SER A 761 18.80 16.90 16.65
N GLY A 762 19.94 16.84 15.95
CA GLY A 762 20.84 15.70 15.95
C GLY A 762 20.23 14.46 15.30
N ASN A 763 19.45 14.63 14.23
CA ASN A 763 18.95 13.50 13.45
C ASN A 763 20.07 12.92 12.59
N LEU A 764 20.22 11.60 12.63
CA LEU A 764 21.17 10.86 11.80
C LEU A 764 20.53 10.54 10.44
N LEU A 765 21.10 11.08 9.37
CA LEU A 765 20.82 10.68 7.99
C LEU A 765 21.93 9.73 7.53
N VAL A 766 21.56 8.56 7.03
CA VAL A 766 22.50 7.62 6.40
C VAL A 766 22.02 7.29 5.00
N VAL A 767 22.94 7.35 4.03
CA VAL A 767 22.68 7.05 2.62
C VAL A 767 23.71 6.01 2.18
N LEU A 768 23.25 4.91 1.62
CA LEU A 768 24.08 3.98 0.84
C LEU A 768 23.95 4.35 -0.62
N GLU A 769 25.05 4.69 -1.28
CA GLU A 769 25.11 4.95 -2.72
C GLU A 769 25.77 3.78 -3.46
N GLU A 770 25.04 3.15 -4.36
CA GLU A 770 25.51 1.96 -5.09
C GLU A 770 26.29 2.29 -6.34
N TYR A 771 25.96 3.37 -7.06
CA TYR A 771 26.51 3.67 -8.40
C TYR A 771 27.43 4.88 -8.44
N GLY A 772 27.34 5.74 -7.44
CA GLY A 772 27.98 7.04 -7.39
C GLY A 772 27.01 8.16 -7.74
N GLY A 773 26.97 9.19 -6.90
CA GLY A 773 26.08 10.33 -7.00
C GLY A 773 26.72 11.60 -6.44
N ASP A 774 25.99 12.72 -6.55
CA ASP A 774 26.44 14.02 -6.05
C ASP A 774 25.72 14.37 -4.74
N LEU A 775 26.42 14.22 -3.62
CA LEU A 775 25.94 14.57 -2.28
C LEU A 775 25.60 16.05 -2.10
N ALA A 776 26.21 16.93 -2.91
CA ALA A 776 25.95 18.36 -2.81
C ALA A 776 24.52 18.75 -3.24
N GLY A 777 23.89 17.92 -4.05
CA GLY A 777 22.50 18.11 -4.47
C GLY A 777 21.45 17.51 -3.53
N VAL A 778 21.86 16.72 -2.53
CA VAL A 778 20.91 16.18 -1.52
C VAL A 778 20.43 17.30 -0.63
N SER A 779 19.12 17.41 -0.43
CA SER A 779 18.51 18.45 0.40
C SER A 779 17.28 17.94 1.15
N LEU A 780 16.91 18.65 2.23
CA LEU A 780 15.60 18.51 2.85
C LEU A 780 14.65 19.54 2.27
N ALA A 781 13.42 19.12 2.00
CA ALA A 781 12.34 19.99 1.58
C ALA A 781 11.10 19.78 2.46
N THR A 782 10.28 20.82 2.56
CA THR A 782 8.92 20.73 3.07
C THR A 782 7.93 20.77 1.93
N ARG A 783 6.85 20.01 2.09
CA ARG A 783 5.76 19.97 1.12
C ARG A 783 4.65 20.91 1.55
N THR A 784 4.39 21.94 0.74
CA THR A 784 3.32 22.92 0.95
C THR A 784 2.28 22.83 -0.16
N THR A 785 1.10 23.43 0.06
CA THR A 785 0.04 23.60 -0.96
C THR A 785 0.04 25.01 -1.51
#